data_306ddd15930122432d6e235d761364b0
#
_entry.id   306ddd15930122432d6e235d761364b0
#
_cell.length_a   1.000
_cell.length_b   1.000
_cell.length_c   1.000
_cell.angle_alpha   90.00
_cell.angle_beta   90.00
_cell.angle_gamma   90.00
#
_symmetry.space_group_name_H-M   'P 1'
#
loop_
_entity.id
_entity.type
_entity.pdbx_description
1 polymer ?
#
loop_
_entity_poly.entity_id
_entity_poly.type
_entity_poly.pdbx_seq_one_letter_code
_entity_poly.pdbx_strand_id
1 'polypeptide(L)'
;MEKRFTVKDFLLFALLIGLVVSVWFAIEQSDREYKELQTLNEQIKTLSNVQSEMRSTLSTLDRRLKNGVAVAPTTSDPPDVNDEPNTDDADSPFARLEAARAGDGFAEGDVLIDAFGTLLVSVTALTYKDAYGARIQNYVLESLAGRDPDTLEWYGLLAEDWTIDDNSANYNAWLDVKKSALDWQLQADPNVIDDHLQKLVAALEEADESVPEPGTPEAEALRAQAAEQWRDQKVQADKNRPPAMTIAFTLRPDVNFSDGTRLTAHDVQFTWELLNNPKLDAPQTRNFFDNVETFVALDDRTIRFTFREPHYLAFSMVAGFSVLPEHFYGPIDIEELNTTPGLLMGSGPYQLPDPRTWAPGKLMRLERNENYWGVKPALRGLVWLEIQKDVPRLTEFKNGGIDLFVATPEQYEEMIHDARVTDRTEPAAFQAVPSGYNFVAWNVERHGEPTLFADKRVRQAMTFLIDRHRIAEEVMLGHARPTSGPFDPATQQSDPELQPRRFNAKRAMALLNEAGWRPGDDGILQNAAGDDFIFTLTYPSGNDTYERVMLFIKDTLLEHGIIMQQDPQEWSIFIERVDGRAFDACALAWGGGAIEGDIRQMFHSSQIANGANNFTNYRNPELDRLIDEARRTIDEPQRMKLWQACHRILYEDQPYTFLLRRKSLRFIDKRFKNTQMVRVGMNDRTEWYVPTLQQKRQ
;
A
#
# COMPACT_ATOMS: atom_id res chain seq x y z
N MET A 1 -30.20 -5.76 77.52
CA MET A 1 -29.41 -6.94 77.25
C MET A 1 -28.33 -6.57 76.22
N GLU A 2 -27.13 -6.27 76.70
CA GLU A 2 -25.97 -6.05 75.83
C GLU A 2 -25.54 -7.39 75.25
N LYS A 3 -25.64 -7.55 73.93
CA LYS A 3 -25.05 -8.68 73.24
C LYS A 3 -23.52 -8.54 73.27
N ARG A 4 -22.87 -9.33 74.14
CA ARG A 4 -21.41 -9.39 74.17
C ARG A 4 -20.90 -10.02 72.87
N PHE A 5 -20.02 -9.29 72.18
CA PHE A 5 -19.29 -9.75 70.99
C PHE A 5 -18.50 -11.02 71.33
N THR A 6 -18.78 -12.14 70.69
CA THR A 6 -18.14 -13.41 70.95
C THR A 6 -16.91 -13.62 70.04
N VAL A 7 -16.00 -14.53 70.52
CA VAL A 7 -14.82 -14.91 69.69
C VAL A 7 -15.24 -15.40 68.28
N LYS A 8 -16.44 -15.97 68.17
CA LYS A 8 -17.01 -16.45 66.94
C LYS A 8 -17.39 -15.30 66.03
N ASP A 9 -17.90 -14.20 66.54
CA ASP A 9 -18.22 -12.99 65.78
C ASP A 9 -16.95 -12.27 65.29
N PHE A 10 -15.88 -12.30 66.12
CA PHE A 10 -14.56 -11.78 65.70
C PHE A 10 -13.92 -12.58 64.57
N LEU A 11 -13.98 -13.93 64.63
CA LEU A 11 -13.48 -14.80 63.60
C LEU A 11 -14.28 -14.63 62.27
N LEU A 12 -15.60 -14.49 62.35
CA LEU A 12 -16.45 -14.19 61.18
C LEU A 12 -16.12 -12.81 60.52
N PHE A 13 -15.90 -11.80 61.38
CA PHE A 13 -15.54 -10.47 60.97
C PHE A 13 -14.13 -10.43 60.30
N ALA A 14 -13.17 -11.16 60.90
CA ALA A 14 -11.83 -11.31 60.32
C ALA A 14 -11.83 -12.07 58.97
N LEU A 15 -12.66 -13.11 58.82
CA LEU A 15 -12.87 -13.83 57.55
C LEU A 15 -13.52 -12.94 56.49
N LEU A 16 -14.49 -12.12 56.90
CA LEU A 16 -15.17 -11.18 55.98
C LEU A 16 -14.22 -10.09 55.49
N ILE A 17 -13.36 -9.56 56.35
CA ILE A 17 -12.29 -8.62 55.98
C ILE A 17 -11.29 -9.30 55.03
N GLY A 18 -10.86 -10.53 55.33
CA GLY A 18 -9.97 -11.30 54.46
C GLY A 18 -10.57 -11.52 53.07
N LEU A 19 -11.87 -11.79 52.98
CA LEU A 19 -12.58 -11.98 51.75
C LEU A 19 -12.69 -10.66 50.93
N VAL A 20 -13.00 -9.55 51.60
CA VAL A 20 -13.07 -8.21 50.99
C VAL A 20 -11.69 -7.79 50.46
N VAL A 21 -10.62 -8.02 51.24
CA VAL A 21 -9.25 -7.74 50.82
C VAL A 21 -8.83 -8.62 49.61
N SER A 22 -9.20 -9.90 49.63
CA SER A 22 -8.92 -10.80 48.48
C SER A 22 -9.67 -10.40 47.22
N VAL A 23 -10.95 -10.00 47.36
CA VAL A 23 -11.75 -9.48 46.22
C VAL A 23 -11.17 -8.16 45.72
N TRP A 24 -10.75 -7.28 46.61
CA TRP A 24 -10.11 -6.02 46.23
C TRP A 24 -8.79 -6.26 45.49
N PHE A 25 -7.94 -7.18 45.96
CA PHE A 25 -6.72 -7.58 45.25
C PHE A 25 -7.00 -8.21 43.87
N ALA A 26 -8.04 -9.04 43.74
CA ALA A 26 -8.43 -9.64 42.48
C ALA A 26 -8.93 -8.59 41.48
N ILE A 27 -9.67 -7.57 41.95
CA ILE A 27 -10.12 -6.45 41.12
C ILE A 27 -8.92 -5.60 40.68
N GLU A 28 -7.97 -5.31 41.58
CA GLU A 28 -6.79 -4.51 41.25
C GLU A 28 -5.83 -5.26 40.31
N GLN A 29 -5.73 -6.58 40.43
CA GLN A 29 -4.99 -7.42 39.49
C GLN A 29 -5.68 -7.45 38.13
N SER A 30 -7.00 -7.60 38.07
CA SER A 30 -7.80 -7.56 36.86
C SER A 30 -7.68 -6.18 36.13
N ASP A 31 -7.66 -5.09 36.92
CA ASP A 31 -7.44 -3.74 36.36
C ASP A 31 -6.03 -3.54 35.80
N ARG A 32 -5.01 -4.18 36.37
CA ARG A 32 -3.65 -4.16 35.81
C ARG A 32 -3.57 -4.97 34.53
N GLU A 33 -4.12 -6.18 34.52
CA GLU A 33 -4.18 -7.03 33.33
C GLU A 33 -5.00 -6.37 32.23
N TYR A 34 -6.09 -5.69 32.58
CA TYR A 34 -6.88 -4.92 31.62
C TYR A 34 -6.11 -3.72 31.04
N LYS A 35 -5.31 -3.01 31.82
CA LYS A 35 -4.44 -1.92 31.33
C LYS A 35 -3.28 -2.44 30.50
N GLU A 36 -2.70 -3.59 30.86
CA GLU A 36 -1.68 -4.25 30.03
C GLU A 36 -2.27 -4.73 28.71
N LEU A 37 -3.47 -5.31 28.72
CA LEU A 37 -4.21 -5.68 27.50
C LEU A 37 -4.57 -4.46 26.65
N GLN A 38 -4.96 -3.34 27.26
CA GLN A 38 -5.17 -2.09 26.51
C GLN A 38 -3.88 -1.58 25.88
N THR A 39 -2.77 -1.62 26.61
CA THR A 39 -1.47 -1.19 26.10
C THR A 39 -0.99 -2.14 25.00
N LEU A 40 -1.19 -3.45 25.16
CA LEU A 40 -0.88 -4.44 24.13
C LEU A 40 -1.77 -4.26 22.89
N ASN A 41 -3.06 -4.00 23.07
CA ASN A 41 -4.00 -3.69 21.98
C ASN A 41 -3.64 -2.39 21.26
N GLU A 42 -3.15 -1.37 21.97
CA GLU A 42 -2.65 -0.15 21.32
C GLU A 42 -1.34 -0.37 20.57
N GLN A 43 -0.48 -1.24 21.07
CA GLN A 43 0.73 -1.67 20.35
C GLN A 43 0.39 -2.53 19.13
N ILE A 44 -0.55 -3.44 19.23
CA ILE A 44 -1.07 -4.24 18.11
C ILE A 44 -1.78 -3.34 17.10
N LYS A 45 -2.54 -2.32 17.53
CA LYS A 45 -3.11 -1.27 16.69
C LYS A 45 -2.06 -0.53 15.91
N THR A 46 -1.02 -0.11 16.58
CA THR A 46 0.13 0.58 15.98
C THR A 46 0.80 -0.33 14.95
N LEU A 47 1.03 -1.60 15.28
CA LEU A 47 1.58 -2.62 14.39
C LEU A 47 0.68 -2.89 13.18
N SER A 48 -0.63 -2.93 13.36
CA SER A 48 -1.61 -3.21 12.30
C SER A 48 -1.81 -2.01 11.36
N ASN A 49 -1.85 -0.80 11.91
CA ASN A 49 -1.82 0.44 11.11
C ASN A 49 -0.51 0.53 10.30
N VAL A 50 0.59 0.16 10.92
CA VAL A 50 1.90 0.00 10.32
C VAL A 50 1.89 -0.99 9.17
N GLN A 51 1.22 -2.12 9.30
CA GLN A 51 1.17 -3.12 8.24
C GLN A 51 0.29 -2.66 7.06
N SER A 52 -0.83 -1.97 7.32
CA SER A 52 -1.71 -1.43 6.28
C SER A 52 -1.11 -0.19 5.62
N GLU A 53 -0.41 0.63 6.38
CA GLU A 53 0.28 1.83 5.89
C GLU A 53 1.63 1.50 5.25
N MET A 54 2.30 0.45 5.68
CA MET A 54 3.41 -0.12 4.92
C MET A 54 2.93 -0.68 3.58
N ARG A 55 1.73 -1.26 3.53
CA ARG A 55 1.08 -1.59 2.25
C ARG A 55 0.75 -0.33 1.44
N SER A 56 0.31 0.75 2.08
CA SER A 56 0.07 2.04 1.39
C SER A 56 1.38 2.79 1.09
N THR A 57 2.43 2.56 1.87
CA THR A 57 3.76 3.16 1.70
C THR A 57 4.62 2.35 0.75
N LEU A 58 4.50 1.03 0.71
CA LEU A 58 4.92 0.24 -0.43
C LEU A 58 4.17 0.70 -1.69
N SER A 59 2.89 1.11 -1.59
CA SER A 59 2.17 1.75 -2.69
C SER A 59 2.63 3.20 -2.95
N THR A 60 3.30 3.87 -2.01
CA THR A 60 3.85 5.23 -2.16
C THR A 60 5.34 5.18 -2.55
N LEU A 61 6.09 4.20 -2.09
CA LEU A 61 7.33 3.71 -2.71
C LEU A 61 7.02 3.13 -4.10
N ASP A 62 5.96 2.37 -4.23
CA ASP A 62 5.39 1.90 -5.48
C ASP A 62 4.93 3.05 -6.41
N ARG A 63 4.49 4.18 -5.85
CA ARG A 63 4.22 5.41 -6.61
C ARG A 63 5.50 6.01 -7.21
N ARG A 64 6.66 5.73 -6.61
CA ARG A 64 8.00 6.05 -7.15
C ARG A 64 8.62 4.89 -7.92
N LEU A 65 8.11 3.66 -7.77
CA LEU A 65 8.73 2.42 -8.24
C LEU A 65 8.03 1.77 -9.44
N LYS A 66 6.86 2.20 -9.80
CA LYS A 66 6.08 1.56 -10.87
C LYS A 66 5.98 2.45 -12.08
N ASN A 67 6.78 2.14 -13.07
CA ASN A 67 6.33 2.15 -14.45
C ASN A 67 7.41 1.75 -15.43
N GLY A 68 6.97 0.87 -16.26
CA GLY A 68 7.63 0.19 -17.31
C GLY A 68 8.75 0.93 -18.02
N VAL A 69 9.68 0.11 -18.40
CA VAL A 69 10.84 0.42 -19.22
C VAL A 69 10.42 1.24 -20.44
N ALA A 70 10.79 2.51 -20.49
CA ALA A 70 10.88 3.21 -21.74
C ALA A 70 12.18 2.77 -22.42
N VAL A 71 12.08 1.91 -23.41
CA VAL A 71 13.21 1.65 -24.33
C VAL A 71 13.41 2.92 -25.12
N ALA A 72 14.55 3.58 -24.93
CA ALA A 72 14.94 4.68 -25.79
C ALA A 72 15.06 4.17 -27.24
N PRO A 73 14.45 4.84 -28.24
CA PRO A 73 14.60 4.43 -29.64
C PRO A 73 16.05 4.72 -30.09
N THR A 74 16.76 3.69 -30.48
CA THR A 74 18.03 3.82 -31.22
C THR A 74 17.72 4.36 -32.60
N THR A 75 17.87 5.66 -32.82
CA THR A 75 17.99 6.23 -34.15
C THR A 75 19.40 6.75 -34.32
N SER A 76 20.16 6.03 -35.13
CA SER A 76 21.41 6.49 -35.71
C SER A 76 21.11 7.32 -36.94
N ASP A 77 21.26 8.64 -36.85
CA ASP A 77 21.62 9.50 -37.98
C ASP A 77 22.37 10.73 -37.46
N PRO A 78 23.39 11.24 -38.20
CA PRO A 78 24.28 12.30 -37.71
C PRO A 78 23.61 13.68 -37.78
N PRO A 79 24.02 14.64 -36.90
CA PRO A 79 23.36 15.93 -36.79
C PRO A 79 23.74 16.87 -37.94
N ASP A 80 22.73 17.51 -38.51
CA ASP A 80 22.87 18.66 -39.37
C ASP A 80 22.85 19.95 -38.53
N VAL A 81 23.80 20.82 -38.78
CA VAL A 81 24.08 22.04 -38.00
C VAL A 81 23.20 23.17 -38.52
N ASN A 82 22.22 23.61 -37.72
CA ASN A 82 21.66 24.96 -37.78
C ASN A 82 21.20 25.40 -36.41
N ASP A 83 21.73 26.52 -35.93
CA ASP A 83 21.46 27.16 -34.66
C ASP A 83 19.97 27.46 -34.45
N GLU A 84 19.31 26.75 -33.56
CA GLU A 84 18.11 27.20 -32.83
C GLU A 84 18.37 27.16 -31.32
N PRO A 85 17.70 27.96 -30.50
CA PRO A 85 18.06 28.13 -29.09
C PRO A 85 17.91 26.85 -28.32
N ASN A 86 18.90 26.58 -27.50
CA ASN A 86 19.08 25.48 -26.61
C ASN A 86 17.79 25.10 -25.85
N THR A 87 17.18 23.96 -26.16
CA THR A 87 16.02 23.37 -25.47
C THR A 87 16.44 22.31 -24.44
N ASP A 88 17.71 22.35 -23.99
CA ASP A 88 18.28 21.36 -23.04
C ASP A 88 17.75 21.47 -21.60
N ASP A 89 16.87 22.44 -21.29
CA ASP A 89 16.33 22.65 -19.94
C ASP A 89 15.05 21.83 -19.63
N ALA A 90 14.49 21.11 -20.58
CA ALA A 90 13.23 20.37 -20.37
C ALA A 90 13.43 19.06 -19.57
N ASP A 91 14.64 18.52 -19.50
CA ASP A 91 14.97 17.25 -18.83
C ASP A 91 15.51 17.43 -17.39
N SER A 92 15.59 18.66 -16.87
CA SER A 92 16.03 18.89 -15.49
C SER A 92 15.02 18.33 -14.48
N PRO A 93 15.44 17.53 -13.48
CA PRO A 93 14.57 17.09 -12.39
C PRO A 93 14.00 18.26 -11.57
N PHE A 94 14.53 19.46 -11.76
CA PHE A 94 14.17 20.68 -11.06
C PHE A 94 13.45 21.71 -11.93
N ALA A 95 13.10 21.38 -13.18
CA ALA A 95 12.54 22.30 -14.17
C ALA A 95 11.34 23.11 -13.62
N ARG A 96 10.44 22.51 -12.84
CA ARG A 96 9.29 23.21 -12.24
C ARG A 96 9.72 24.22 -11.19
N LEU A 97 10.70 23.89 -10.34
CA LEU A 97 11.23 24.80 -9.34
C LEU A 97 12.05 25.92 -9.98
N GLU A 98 12.83 25.63 -11.02
CA GLU A 98 13.59 26.60 -11.81
C GLU A 98 12.65 27.60 -12.49
N ALA A 99 11.58 27.10 -13.10
CA ALA A 99 10.54 27.93 -13.69
C ALA A 99 9.86 28.83 -12.63
N ALA A 100 9.57 28.29 -11.43
CA ALA A 100 9.02 29.07 -10.34
C ALA A 100 9.99 30.16 -9.86
N ARG A 101 11.28 29.87 -9.79
CA ARG A 101 12.35 30.82 -9.43
C ARG A 101 12.49 31.98 -10.41
N ALA A 102 12.29 31.70 -11.70
CA ALA A 102 12.33 32.71 -12.75
C ALA A 102 11.07 33.61 -12.77
N GLY A 103 10.01 33.22 -12.07
CA GLY A 103 8.72 33.91 -12.03
C GLY A 103 8.72 35.14 -11.10
N ASP A 104 7.86 36.11 -11.40
CA ASP A 104 7.66 37.27 -10.56
C ASP A 104 7.12 36.91 -9.17
N GLY A 105 7.74 37.46 -8.13
CA GLY A 105 7.31 37.27 -6.74
C GLY A 105 7.88 36.04 -6.04
N PHE A 106 8.74 35.27 -6.71
CA PHE A 106 9.48 34.20 -6.03
C PHE A 106 10.30 34.75 -4.86
N ALA A 107 10.24 34.08 -3.72
CA ALA A 107 11.06 34.40 -2.56
C ALA A 107 11.39 33.16 -1.76
N GLU A 108 12.60 33.11 -1.24
CA GLU A 108 13.00 32.09 -0.27
C GLU A 108 12.57 32.50 1.14
N GLY A 109 12.17 31.54 1.96
CA GLY A 109 11.76 31.75 3.34
C GLY A 109 10.44 31.05 3.68
N ASP A 110 9.94 31.36 4.88
CA ASP A 110 8.74 30.76 5.47
C ASP A 110 8.86 29.24 5.75
N VAL A 111 7.89 28.69 6.42
CA VAL A 111 7.78 27.30 6.82
C VAL A 111 6.35 26.81 6.51
N LEU A 112 6.24 25.59 6.01
CA LEU A 112 4.95 24.92 5.83
C LEU A 112 4.62 24.13 7.08
N ILE A 113 3.42 24.30 7.64
CA ILE A 113 2.90 23.48 8.73
C ILE A 113 1.73 22.64 8.25
N ASP A 114 1.89 21.31 8.39
CA ASP A 114 0.87 20.30 8.13
C ASP A 114 0.51 19.59 9.44
N ALA A 115 -0.41 18.64 9.40
CA ALA A 115 -0.76 17.82 10.55
C ALA A 115 -0.86 16.34 10.18
N PHE A 116 -0.43 15.49 11.11
CA PHE A 116 -0.71 14.06 11.09
C PHE A 116 -1.93 13.74 11.96
N GLY A 117 -2.79 12.86 11.48
CA GLY A 117 -3.93 12.33 12.23
C GLY A 117 -3.57 11.17 13.15
N THR A 118 -2.30 10.87 13.34
CA THR A 118 -1.77 9.81 14.21
C THR A 118 -0.45 10.24 14.81
N LEU A 119 0.05 9.46 15.78
CA LEU A 119 1.41 9.63 16.30
C LEU A 119 2.42 9.08 15.30
N LEU A 120 3.51 9.82 15.11
CA LEU A 120 4.65 9.38 14.33
C LEU A 120 5.53 8.47 15.20
N VAL A 121 5.71 7.23 14.79
CA VAL A 121 6.40 6.20 15.59
C VAL A 121 7.88 6.13 15.29
N SER A 122 8.27 6.18 14.00
CA SER A 122 9.65 6.09 13.57
C SER A 122 9.86 6.79 12.22
N VAL A 123 11.05 7.39 12.06
CA VAL A 123 11.54 7.90 10.78
C VAL A 123 12.87 7.24 10.39
N THR A 124 13.35 6.25 11.15
CA THR A 124 14.60 5.54 10.86
C THR A 124 14.53 4.86 9.51
N ALA A 125 15.54 5.06 8.68
CA ALA A 125 15.60 4.50 7.34
C ALA A 125 15.54 2.96 7.39
N LEU A 126 14.88 2.33 6.41
CA LEU A 126 14.63 0.89 6.25
C LEU A 126 13.72 0.25 7.31
N THR A 127 13.76 0.70 8.58
CA THR A 127 13.00 0.10 9.70
C THR A 127 11.77 0.89 10.10
N TYR A 128 11.38 1.90 9.33
CA TYR A 128 10.15 2.66 9.57
C TYR A 128 8.92 1.74 9.45
N LYS A 129 7.89 2.09 10.21
CA LYS A 129 6.71 1.21 10.36
C LYS A 129 5.39 1.85 9.92
N ASP A 130 5.40 3.06 9.33
CA ASP A 130 4.19 3.77 8.92
C ASP A 130 4.39 4.72 7.72
N ALA A 131 3.30 5.07 7.04
CA ALA A 131 3.31 5.95 5.88
C ALA A 131 3.73 7.40 6.21
N TYR A 132 3.59 7.83 7.46
CA TYR A 132 3.99 9.17 7.88
C TYR A 132 5.51 9.24 8.00
N GLY A 133 6.14 8.20 8.58
CA GLY A 133 7.60 8.05 8.57
C GLY A 133 8.17 8.06 7.17
N ALA A 134 7.58 7.29 6.25
CA ALA A 134 7.98 7.27 4.85
C ALA A 134 7.83 8.65 4.17
N ARG A 135 6.77 9.42 4.50
CA ARG A 135 6.60 10.78 3.99
C ARG A 135 7.74 11.70 4.42
N ILE A 136 8.21 11.59 5.66
CA ILE A 136 9.36 12.34 6.15
C ILE A 136 10.63 11.92 5.43
N GLN A 137 10.87 10.62 5.31
CA GLN A 137 12.04 10.08 4.61
C GLN A 137 12.13 10.56 3.17
N ASN A 138 11.01 10.70 2.47
CA ASN A 138 10.96 11.17 1.08
C ASN A 138 11.52 12.58 0.86
N TYR A 139 11.65 13.39 1.90
CA TYR A 139 12.29 14.69 1.84
C TYR A 139 13.78 14.66 2.19
N VAL A 140 14.23 13.58 2.83
CA VAL A 140 15.61 13.44 3.33
C VAL A 140 16.42 12.46 2.49
N LEU A 141 15.79 11.42 1.97
CA LEU A 141 16.42 10.40 1.13
C LEU A 141 16.08 10.64 -0.33
N GLU A 142 17.02 10.32 -1.21
CA GLU A 142 16.80 10.34 -2.65
C GLU A 142 17.04 8.97 -3.28
N SER A 143 16.43 8.76 -4.44
CA SER A 143 16.54 7.56 -5.26
C SER A 143 17.39 7.80 -6.50
N LEU A 144 17.77 6.72 -7.20
CA LEU A 144 18.62 6.81 -8.38
C LEU A 144 17.94 7.59 -9.52
N ALA A 145 16.65 7.37 -9.75
CA ALA A 145 15.85 8.12 -10.71
C ALA A 145 14.52 8.53 -10.12
N GLY A 146 13.96 9.61 -10.60
CA GLY A 146 12.63 10.12 -10.27
C GLY A 146 11.67 9.94 -11.43
N ARG A 147 10.40 10.32 -11.22
CA ARG A 147 9.37 10.24 -12.22
C ARG A 147 8.61 11.55 -12.33
N ASP A 148 8.49 12.07 -13.54
CA ASP A 148 7.69 13.29 -13.75
C ASP A 148 6.22 13.02 -13.39
N PRO A 149 5.63 13.84 -12.53
CA PRO A 149 4.29 13.58 -12.02
C PRO A 149 3.15 13.84 -13.03
N ASP A 150 3.44 14.42 -14.20
CA ASP A 150 2.48 14.64 -15.29
C ASP A 150 2.70 13.68 -16.47
N THR A 151 3.91 13.63 -17.02
CA THR A 151 4.24 12.78 -18.18
C THR A 151 4.41 11.33 -17.74
N LEU A 152 4.84 11.09 -16.49
CA LEU A 152 5.20 9.80 -15.92
C LEU A 152 6.49 9.21 -16.50
N GLU A 153 7.23 9.98 -17.24
CA GLU A 153 8.54 9.61 -17.76
C GLU A 153 9.59 9.61 -16.66
N TRP A 154 10.58 8.75 -16.81
CA TRP A 154 11.69 8.68 -15.89
C TRP A 154 12.71 9.76 -16.19
N TYR A 155 13.20 10.42 -15.15
CA TYR A 155 14.34 11.34 -15.22
C TYR A 155 15.42 10.92 -14.22
N GLY A 156 16.67 11.24 -14.54
CA GLY A 156 17.80 11.00 -13.64
C GLY A 156 17.74 11.90 -12.40
N LEU A 157 17.85 11.31 -11.20
CA LEU A 157 17.95 12.04 -9.94
C LEU A 157 19.38 11.92 -9.39
N LEU A 158 19.69 10.93 -8.54
CA LEU A 158 21.07 10.64 -8.14
C LEU A 158 21.92 10.09 -9.29
N ALA A 159 21.30 9.37 -10.22
CA ALA A 159 21.94 8.94 -11.46
C ALA A 159 21.67 9.95 -12.58
N GLU A 160 22.67 10.17 -13.44
CA GLU A 160 22.53 10.99 -14.65
C GLU A 160 22.12 10.16 -15.87
N ASP A 161 22.41 8.84 -15.86
CA ASP A 161 22.12 7.94 -16.99
C ASP A 161 22.00 6.50 -16.51
N TRP A 162 21.39 5.63 -17.34
CA TRP A 162 21.29 4.19 -17.10
C TRP A 162 21.26 3.39 -18.40
N THR A 163 21.64 2.12 -18.29
CA THR A 163 21.53 1.13 -19.35
C THR A 163 20.72 -0.05 -18.88
N ILE A 164 19.87 -0.60 -19.77
CA ILE A 164 19.06 -1.79 -19.50
C ILE A 164 19.45 -2.85 -20.51
N ASP A 165 19.96 -3.98 -20.03
CA ASP A 165 20.20 -5.17 -20.83
C ASP A 165 19.08 -6.18 -20.53
N ASP A 166 18.09 -6.21 -21.41
CA ASP A 166 16.95 -7.14 -21.35
C ASP A 166 17.31 -8.45 -22.02
N ASN A 167 17.63 -9.44 -21.20
CA ASN A 167 17.94 -10.79 -21.64
C ASN A 167 16.74 -11.77 -21.45
N SER A 168 15.53 -11.22 -21.28
CA SER A 168 14.32 -12.01 -20.96
C SER A 168 14.02 -13.08 -22.01
N ALA A 169 14.27 -12.83 -23.30
CA ALA A 169 14.07 -13.81 -24.35
C ALA A 169 14.96 -15.03 -24.20
N ASN A 170 16.26 -14.83 -23.92
CA ASN A 170 17.21 -15.93 -23.69
C ASN A 170 16.90 -16.67 -22.37
N TYR A 171 16.54 -15.92 -21.33
CA TYR A 171 16.12 -16.49 -20.05
C TYR A 171 14.88 -17.40 -20.25
N ASN A 172 13.85 -16.93 -20.94
CA ASN A 172 12.64 -17.69 -21.18
C ASN A 172 12.91 -18.94 -22.01
N ALA A 173 13.71 -18.84 -23.08
CA ALA A 173 14.11 -19.99 -23.88
C ALA A 173 14.89 -21.03 -23.06
N TRP A 174 15.80 -20.60 -22.18
CA TRP A 174 16.50 -21.48 -21.24
C TRP A 174 15.52 -22.11 -20.25
N LEU A 175 14.58 -21.32 -19.70
CA LEU A 175 13.59 -21.77 -18.72
C LEU A 175 12.67 -22.84 -19.27
N ASP A 176 12.21 -22.70 -20.52
CA ASP A 176 11.36 -23.69 -21.21
C ASP A 176 12.07 -25.04 -21.37
N VAL A 177 13.34 -25.00 -21.77
CA VAL A 177 14.16 -26.23 -21.87
C VAL A 177 14.36 -26.84 -20.47
N LYS A 178 14.63 -26.01 -19.47
CA LYS A 178 14.84 -26.48 -18.09
C LYS A 178 13.57 -27.09 -17.50
N LYS A 179 12.42 -26.43 -17.65
CA LYS A 179 11.12 -26.94 -17.19
C LYS A 179 10.78 -28.25 -17.86
N SER A 180 10.95 -28.38 -19.19
CA SER A 180 10.72 -29.63 -19.91
C SER A 180 11.59 -30.76 -19.38
N ALA A 181 12.86 -30.51 -19.07
CA ALA A 181 13.75 -31.49 -18.49
C ALA A 181 13.34 -31.92 -17.07
N LEU A 182 12.86 -30.95 -16.25
CA LEU A 182 12.37 -31.24 -14.90
C LEU A 182 11.04 -31.99 -14.93
N ASP A 183 10.14 -31.69 -15.86
CA ASP A 183 8.89 -32.43 -16.07
C ASP A 183 9.16 -33.89 -16.48
N TRP A 184 10.15 -34.13 -17.34
CA TRP A 184 10.60 -35.48 -17.66
C TRP A 184 11.15 -36.21 -16.44
N GLN A 185 11.95 -35.53 -15.57
CA GLN A 185 12.44 -36.12 -14.31
C GLN A 185 11.29 -36.49 -13.38
N LEU A 186 10.30 -35.58 -13.23
CA LEU A 186 9.12 -35.83 -12.39
C LEU A 186 8.28 -37.01 -12.91
N GLN A 187 8.14 -37.14 -14.22
CA GLN A 187 7.45 -38.31 -14.83
C GLN A 187 8.23 -39.59 -14.63
N ALA A 188 9.57 -39.57 -14.70
CA ALA A 188 10.42 -40.71 -14.50
C ALA A 188 10.48 -41.17 -13.03
N ASP A 189 10.45 -40.23 -12.10
CA ASP A 189 10.41 -40.48 -10.65
C ASP A 189 9.49 -39.43 -9.95
N PRO A 190 8.21 -39.80 -9.73
CA PRO A 190 7.26 -38.92 -9.05
C PRO A 190 7.59 -38.63 -7.58
N ASN A 191 8.57 -39.30 -6.97
CA ASN A 191 8.91 -39.12 -5.55
C ASN A 191 9.99 -38.04 -5.34
N VAL A 192 10.54 -37.44 -6.41
CA VAL A 192 11.52 -36.36 -6.32
C VAL A 192 10.98 -35.11 -5.58
N ILE A 193 9.65 -35.02 -5.39
CA ILE A 193 8.97 -33.93 -4.69
C ILE A 193 8.61 -34.27 -3.25
N ASP A 194 8.91 -35.46 -2.75
CA ASP A 194 8.43 -35.93 -1.43
C ASP A 194 8.91 -35.02 -0.29
N ASP A 195 10.13 -34.51 -0.34
CA ASP A 195 10.61 -33.52 0.66
C ASP A 195 9.79 -32.23 0.67
N HIS A 196 9.32 -31.75 -0.47
CA HIS A 196 8.47 -30.56 -0.57
C HIS A 196 7.05 -30.86 -0.11
N LEU A 197 6.54 -32.03 -0.46
CA LEU A 197 5.23 -32.50 -0.02
C LEU A 197 5.18 -32.66 1.51
N GLN A 198 6.22 -33.25 2.11
CA GLN A 198 6.31 -33.37 3.58
C GLN A 198 6.34 -32.01 4.28
N LYS A 199 7.04 -31.00 3.72
CA LYS A 199 7.05 -29.65 4.28
C LYS A 199 5.69 -28.98 4.19
N LEU A 200 4.95 -29.17 3.10
CA LEU A 200 3.60 -28.65 2.95
C LEU A 200 2.63 -29.33 3.92
N VAL A 201 2.74 -30.65 4.08
CA VAL A 201 1.95 -31.41 5.07
C VAL A 201 2.24 -30.91 6.50
N ALA A 202 3.52 -30.77 6.86
CA ALA A 202 3.92 -30.26 8.17
C ALA A 202 3.39 -28.84 8.44
N ALA A 203 3.36 -27.98 7.42
CA ALA A 203 2.81 -26.63 7.55
C ALA A 203 1.29 -26.65 7.77
N LEU A 204 0.55 -27.59 7.17
CA LEU A 204 -0.88 -27.79 7.44
C LEU A 204 -1.11 -28.29 8.87
N GLU A 205 -0.29 -29.24 9.32
CA GLU A 205 -0.36 -29.77 10.68
C GLU A 205 -0.05 -28.70 11.75
N GLU A 206 0.94 -27.83 11.50
CA GLU A 206 1.25 -26.69 12.38
C GLU A 206 0.13 -25.63 12.42
N ALA A 207 -0.60 -25.50 11.31
CA ALA A 207 -1.75 -24.58 11.22
C ALA A 207 -3.05 -25.19 11.78
N ASP A 208 -3.02 -26.41 12.31
CA ASP A 208 -4.20 -27.18 12.76
C ASP A 208 -5.23 -27.41 11.62
N GLU A 209 -4.72 -27.47 10.37
CA GLU A 209 -5.52 -27.74 9.18
C GLU A 209 -5.51 -29.24 8.84
N SER A 210 -6.60 -29.75 8.26
CA SER A 210 -6.70 -31.17 7.88
C SER A 210 -5.79 -31.48 6.71
N VAL A 211 -4.95 -32.51 6.85
CA VAL A 211 -4.15 -33.04 5.74
C VAL A 211 -5.08 -33.79 4.78
N PRO A 212 -5.11 -33.44 3.49
CA PRO A 212 -5.97 -34.09 2.50
C PRO A 212 -5.69 -35.60 2.38
N GLU A 213 -6.76 -36.39 2.29
CA GLU A 213 -6.64 -37.85 2.07
C GLU A 213 -6.08 -38.17 0.68
N PRO A 214 -5.17 -39.15 0.56
CA PRO A 214 -4.62 -39.57 -0.72
C PRO A 214 -5.70 -39.92 -1.76
N GLY A 215 -5.58 -39.39 -2.96
CA GLY A 215 -6.53 -39.63 -4.06
C GLY A 215 -7.70 -38.64 -4.11
N THR A 216 -7.72 -37.62 -3.24
CA THR A 216 -8.68 -36.51 -3.34
C THR A 216 -8.13 -35.40 -4.26
N PRO A 217 -8.99 -34.57 -4.86
CA PRO A 217 -8.56 -33.41 -5.64
C PRO A 217 -7.64 -32.45 -4.84
N GLU A 218 -7.86 -32.31 -3.55
CA GLU A 218 -7.08 -31.48 -2.63
C GLU A 218 -5.66 -32.07 -2.44
N ALA A 219 -5.54 -33.38 -2.31
CA ALA A 219 -4.24 -34.07 -2.26
C ALA A 219 -3.48 -33.96 -3.59
N GLU A 220 -4.17 -34.00 -4.73
CA GLU A 220 -3.58 -33.76 -6.04
C GLU A 220 -3.09 -32.32 -6.19
N ALA A 221 -3.86 -31.33 -5.70
CA ALA A 221 -3.47 -29.93 -5.68
C ALA A 221 -2.23 -29.70 -4.79
N LEU A 222 -2.18 -30.31 -3.60
CA LEU A 222 -1.01 -30.23 -2.72
C LEU A 222 0.25 -30.84 -3.37
N ARG A 223 0.08 -31.97 -4.08
CA ARG A 223 1.16 -32.60 -4.83
C ARG A 223 1.62 -31.75 -6.02
N ALA A 224 0.70 -31.09 -6.72
CA ALA A 224 1.02 -30.14 -7.78
C ALA A 224 1.80 -28.93 -7.24
N GLN A 225 1.43 -28.40 -6.08
CA GLN A 225 2.14 -27.33 -5.39
C GLN A 225 3.57 -27.76 -4.98
N ALA A 226 3.73 -28.97 -4.44
CA ALA A 226 5.04 -29.53 -4.12
C ALA A 226 5.92 -29.67 -5.37
N ALA A 227 5.34 -30.10 -6.50
CA ALA A 227 6.03 -30.20 -7.77
C ALA A 227 6.48 -28.85 -8.31
N GLU A 228 5.66 -27.82 -8.17
CA GLU A 228 6.01 -26.45 -8.55
C GLU A 228 7.17 -25.90 -7.70
N GLN A 229 7.08 -26.01 -6.37
CA GLN A 229 8.15 -25.60 -5.45
C GLN A 229 9.48 -26.33 -5.75
N TRP A 230 9.43 -27.63 -6.05
CA TRP A 230 10.59 -28.40 -6.44
C TRP A 230 11.20 -27.88 -7.76
N ARG A 231 10.36 -27.60 -8.78
CA ARG A 231 10.84 -27.03 -10.06
C ARG A 231 11.51 -25.68 -9.83
N ASP A 232 10.88 -24.80 -9.08
CA ASP A 232 11.41 -23.46 -8.79
C ASP A 232 12.75 -23.55 -8.05
N GLN A 233 12.85 -24.41 -7.07
CA GLN A 233 14.12 -24.66 -6.38
C GLN A 233 15.22 -25.13 -7.35
N LYS A 234 14.90 -26.04 -8.28
CA LYS A 234 15.87 -26.54 -9.27
C LYS A 234 16.25 -25.50 -10.31
N VAL A 235 15.31 -24.63 -10.68
CA VAL A 235 15.55 -23.48 -11.57
C VAL A 235 16.48 -22.48 -10.88
N GLN A 236 16.17 -22.10 -9.65
CA GLN A 236 16.96 -21.11 -8.89
C GLN A 236 18.37 -21.63 -8.55
N ALA A 237 18.52 -22.91 -8.29
CA ALA A 237 19.80 -23.53 -7.99
C ALA A 237 20.69 -23.81 -9.22
N ASP A 238 20.19 -23.61 -10.45
CA ASP A 238 20.95 -23.89 -11.66
C ASP A 238 22.04 -22.85 -11.91
N LYS A 239 23.29 -23.28 -11.84
CA LYS A 239 24.46 -22.42 -12.07
C LYS A 239 24.58 -21.91 -13.52
N ASN A 240 23.87 -22.54 -14.46
CA ASN A 240 23.84 -22.13 -15.87
C ASN A 240 22.64 -21.22 -16.18
N ARG A 241 21.89 -20.81 -15.16
CA ARG A 241 20.79 -19.86 -15.31
C ARG A 241 21.35 -18.52 -15.83
N PRO A 242 20.91 -18.05 -17.02
CA PRO A 242 21.31 -16.73 -17.49
C PRO A 242 20.65 -15.65 -16.63
N PRO A 243 21.26 -14.48 -16.43
CA PRO A 243 20.57 -13.34 -15.85
C PRO A 243 19.37 -12.97 -16.74
N ALA A 244 18.25 -12.68 -16.11
CA ALA A 244 17.04 -12.30 -16.86
C ALA A 244 17.10 -10.86 -17.37
N MET A 245 17.67 -9.98 -16.57
CA MET A 245 17.85 -8.56 -16.86
C MET A 245 19.01 -8.01 -16.06
N THR A 246 19.74 -7.08 -16.64
CA THR A 246 20.78 -6.30 -15.97
C THR A 246 20.54 -4.82 -16.18
N ILE A 247 20.59 -4.03 -15.11
CA ILE A 247 20.43 -2.58 -15.17
C ILE A 247 21.66 -1.96 -14.51
N ALA A 248 22.27 -0.99 -15.18
CA ALA A 248 23.38 -0.24 -14.63
C ALA A 248 23.05 1.25 -14.64
N PHE A 249 23.33 1.93 -13.53
CA PHE A 249 23.19 3.37 -13.39
C PHE A 249 24.56 4.04 -13.29
N THR A 250 24.70 5.21 -13.91
CA THR A 250 25.84 6.09 -13.75
C THR A 250 25.45 7.24 -12.84
N LEU A 251 26.06 7.34 -11.66
CA LEU A 251 25.78 8.37 -10.66
C LEU A 251 26.34 9.73 -11.08
N ARG A 252 25.67 10.80 -10.67
CA ARG A 252 26.18 12.17 -10.79
C ARG A 252 27.48 12.33 -9.99
N PRO A 253 28.45 13.11 -10.49
CA PRO A 253 29.74 13.26 -9.81
C PRO A 253 29.72 14.22 -8.62
N ASP A 254 28.69 15.05 -8.47
CA ASP A 254 28.61 16.21 -7.58
C ASP A 254 27.59 16.06 -6.43
N VAL A 255 27.01 14.87 -6.27
CA VAL A 255 26.07 14.60 -5.19
C VAL A 255 26.79 14.42 -3.85
N ASN A 256 26.29 15.14 -2.84
CA ASN A 256 26.75 15.00 -1.46
C ASN A 256 25.56 14.70 -0.52
N PHE A 257 25.86 13.99 0.55
CA PHE A 257 24.94 13.89 1.69
C PHE A 257 24.83 15.22 2.43
N SER A 258 23.87 15.34 3.32
CA SER A 258 23.57 16.59 4.03
C SER A 258 24.73 17.09 4.90
N ASP A 259 25.63 16.23 5.32
CA ASP A 259 26.85 16.58 6.06
C ASP A 259 28.03 16.98 5.16
N GLY A 260 27.85 16.96 3.83
CA GLY A 260 28.86 17.31 2.84
C GLY A 260 29.74 16.14 2.36
N THR A 261 29.54 14.93 2.88
CA THR A 261 30.26 13.74 2.42
C THR A 261 29.74 13.32 1.03
N ARG A 262 30.66 12.99 0.10
CA ARG A 262 30.31 12.62 -1.27
C ARG A 262 29.56 11.28 -1.33
N LEU A 263 28.47 11.22 -2.11
CA LEU A 263 27.73 10.00 -2.42
C LEU A 263 28.44 9.23 -3.53
N THR A 264 28.55 7.91 -3.39
CA THR A 264 29.18 7.01 -4.35
C THR A 264 28.33 5.75 -4.60
N ALA A 265 28.69 4.96 -5.61
CA ALA A 265 28.07 3.66 -5.87
C ALA A 265 28.28 2.64 -4.73
N HIS A 266 29.30 2.86 -3.90
CA HIS A 266 29.54 2.03 -2.71
C HIS A 266 28.44 2.25 -1.65
N ASP A 267 27.89 3.46 -1.50
CA ASP A 267 26.76 3.74 -0.61
C ASP A 267 25.49 3.01 -1.07
N VAL A 268 25.27 2.89 -2.40
CA VAL A 268 24.16 2.11 -2.97
C VAL A 268 24.33 0.62 -2.65
N GLN A 269 25.53 0.09 -2.85
CA GLN A 269 25.85 -1.31 -2.51
C GLN A 269 25.74 -1.55 -1.01
N PHE A 270 26.28 -0.68 -0.18
CA PHE A 270 26.12 -0.74 1.28
C PHE A 270 24.67 -0.79 1.71
N THR A 271 23.82 0.08 1.14
CA THR A 271 22.39 0.10 1.45
C THR A 271 21.71 -1.25 1.14
N TRP A 272 22.09 -1.88 0.03
CA TRP A 272 21.64 -3.22 -0.33
C TRP A 272 22.11 -4.29 0.64
N GLU A 273 23.38 -4.27 1.02
CA GLU A 273 23.96 -5.21 1.97
C GLU A 273 23.30 -5.07 3.34
N LEU A 274 23.06 -3.83 3.79
CA LEU A 274 22.33 -3.54 5.03
C LEU A 274 20.91 -4.08 4.99
N LEU A 275 20.15 -3.84 3.90
CA LEU A 275 18.78 -4.33 3.72
C LEU A 275 18.72 -5.87 3.77
N ASN A 276 19.71 -6.55 3.19
CA ASN A 276 19.79 -8.01 3.16
C ASN A 276 20.34 -8.64 4.46
N ASN A 277 20.75 -7.85 5.42
CA ASN A 277 21.13 -8.38 6.72
C ASN A 277 19.89 -9.00 7.41
N PRO A 278 19.89 -10.32 7.72
CA PRO A 278 18.73 -11.01 8.28
C PRO A 278 18.34 -10.51 9.67
N LYS A 279 19.24 -9.82 10.37
CA LYS A 279 18.96 -9.22 11.70
C LYS A 279 18.28 -7.86 11.60
N LEU A 280 18.25 -7.22 10.43
CA LEU A 280 17.54 -5.95 10.25
C LEU A 280 16.03 -6.23 10.17
N ASP A 281 15.24 -5.51 10.95
CA ASP A 281 13.78 -5.62 10.97
C ASP A 281 13.13 -4.88 9.78
N ALA A 282 13.41 -5.39 8.57
CA ALA A 282 12.89 -4.86 7.32
C ALA A 282 12.40 -5.96 6.37
N PRO A 283 11.60 -6.96 6.84
CA PRO A 283 11.24 -8.11 6.01
C PRO A 283 10.42 -7.74 4.78
N GLN A 284 9.54 -6.75 4.88
CA GLN A 284 8.66 -6.36 3.77
C GLN A 284 9.44 -5.63 2.67
N THR A 285 10.34 -4.72 3.04
CA THR A 285 11.22 -4.04 2.08
C THR A 285 12.12 -5.07 1.40
N ARG A 286 12.67 -6.01 2.15
CA ARG A 286 13.50 -7.10 1.61
C ARG A 286 12.73 -7.96 0.61
N ASN A 287 11.50 -8.36 0.93
CA ASN A 287 10.64 -9.16 0.04
C ASN A 287 10.25 -8.41 -1.24
N PHE A 288 10.20 -7.07 -1.20
CA PHE A 288 9.95 -6.28 -2.41
C PHE A 288 11.09 -6.43 -3.44
N PHE A 289 12.32 -6.60 -2.99
CA PHE A 289 13.51 -6.75 -3.83
C PHE A 289 13.95 -8.21 -4.02
N ASP A 290 13.14 -9.21 -3.69
CA ASP A 290 13.50 -10.64 -3.72
C ASP A 290 13.95 -11.13 -5.10
N ASN A 291 13.46 -10.50 -6.18
CA ASN A 291 13.87 -10.78 -7.54
C ASN A 291 15.22 -10.18 -7.93
N VAL A 292 15.78 -9.28 -7.15
CA VAL A 292 17.12 -8.73 -7.40
C VAL A 292 18.17 -9.67 -6.81
N GLU A 293 19.08 -10.12 -7.66
CA GLU A 293 20.11 -11.08 -7.26
C GLU A 293 21.36 -10.40 -6.71
N THR A 294 21.81 -9.32 -7.36
CA THR A 294 23.01 -8.61 -6.97
C THR A 294 22.90 -7.11 -7.17
N PHE A 295 23.52 -6.35 -6.26
CA PHE A 295 23.87 -4.95 -6.39
C PHE A 295 25.40 -4.86 -6.30
N VAL A 296 26.08 -4.40 -7.35
CA VAL A 296 27.54 -4.37 -7.40
C VAL A 296 28.01 -3.02 -7.88
N ALA A 297 28.76 -2.30 -7.05
CA ALA A 297 29.52 -1.12 -7.45
C ALA A 297 30.69 -1.56 -8.34
N LEU A 298 30.70 -1.10 -9.58
CA LEU A 298 31.79 -1.38 -10.53
C LEU A 298 32.96 -0.40 -10.35
N ASP A 299 32.63 0.82 -9.96
CA ASP A 299 33.51 1.92 -9.60
C ASP A 299 32.75 2.93 -8.73
N ASP A 300 33.32 4.09 -8.39
CA ASP A 300 32.70 5.10 -7.52
C ASP A 300 31.36 5.65 -8.07
N ARG A 301 31.10 5.51 -9.37
CA ARG A 301 29.93 6.10 -10.04
C ARG A 301 29.02 5.09 -10.70
N THR A 302 29.44 3.86 -10.88
CA THR A 302 28.67 2.86 -11.65
C THR A 302 28.18 1.76 -10.71
N ILE A 303 26.84 1.62 -10.63
CA ILE A 303 26.19 0.54 -9.87
C ILE A 303 25.43 -0.35 -10.83
N ARG A 304 25.58 -1.67 -10.71
CA ARG A 304 24.91 -2.67 -11.54
C ARG A 304 24.00 -3.57 -10.71
N PHE A 305 22.80 -3.77 -11.22
CA PHE A 305 21.76 -4.65 -10.66
C PHE A 305 21.51 -5.81 -11.60
N THR A 306 21.43 -7.02 -11.06
CA THR A 306 21.10 -8.23 -11.82
C THR A 306 19.83 -8.86 -11.28
N PHE A 307 18.92 -9.23 -12.17
CA PHE A 307 17.62 -9.82 -11.81
C PHE A 307 17.58 -11.32 -12.10
N ARG A 308 16.93 -12.06 -11.19
CA ARG A 308 16.78 -13.51 -11.26
C ARG A 308 15.83 -13.94 -12.38
N GLU A 309 14.72 -13.22 -12.54
CA GLU A 309 13.66 -13.50 -13.51
C GLU A 309 13.24 -12.22 -14.23
N PRO A 310 12.70 -12.31 -15.45
CA PRO A 310 12.10 -11.16 -16.10
C PRO A 310 10.98 -10.60 -15.24
N HIS A 311 10.97 -9.28 -15.08
CA HIS A 311 9.92 -8.60 -14.33
C HIS A 311 9.70 -7.20 -14.88
N TYR A 312 8.45 -6.87 -15.23
CA TYR A 312 8.11 -5.58 -15.82
C TYR A 312 8.43 -4.37 -14.92
N LEU A 313 8.47 -4.57 -13.61
CA LEU A 313 8.85 -3.54 -12.64
C LEU A 313 10.36 -3.48 -12.36
N ALA A 314 11.19 -4.28 -13.00
CA ALA A 314 12.60 -4.38 -12.67
C ALA A 314 13.29 -3.01 -12.62
N PHE A 315 13.10 -2.17 -13.66
CA PHE A 315 13.64 -0.82 -13.65
C PHE A 315 13.09 0.02 -12.49
N SER A 316 11.77 0.04 -12.31
CA SER A 316 11.12 0.81 -11.24
C SER A 316 11.65 0.45 -9.86
N MET A 317 11.90 -0.84 -9.60
CA MET A 317 12.42 -1.33 -8.32
C MET A 317 13.76 -0.68 -7.98
N VAL A 318 14.69 -0.71 -8.91
CA VAL A 318 16.05 -0.18 -8.67
C VAL A 318 16.15 1.33 -8.87
N ALA A 319 15.38 1.91 -9.78
CA ALA A 319 15.31 3.37 -9.99
C ALA A 319 14.88 4.12 -8.72
N GLY A 320 13.91 3.58 -7.99
CA GLY A 320 13.42 4.18 -6.75
C GLY A 320 14.15 3.74 -5.48
N PHE A 321 15.24 3.00 -5.58
CA PHE A 321 16.01 2.57 -4.43
C PHE A 321 16.68 3.77 -3.74
N SER A 322 16.28 4.03 -2.49
CA SER A 322 16.85 5.14 -1.70
C SER A 322 18.24 4.79 -1.20
N VAL A 323 19.16 5.75 -1.29
CA VAL A 323 20.58 5.54 -0.94
C VAL A 323 20.89 6.07 0.46
N LEU A 324 21.55 5.26 1.27
CA LEU A 324 21.96 5.59 2.63
C LEU A 324 23.47 5.79 2.72
N PRO A 325 23.95 6.80 3.47
CA PRO A 325 25.39 7.03 3.68
C PRO A 325 26.03 5.93 4.54
N GLU A 326 26.98 5.18 3.97
CA GLU A 326 27.73 4.14 4.68
C GLU A 326 28.45 4.69 5.92
N HIS A 327 29.08 5.87 5.82
CA HIS A 327 29.81 6.49 6.93
C HIS A 327 28.92 6.83 8.14
N PHE A 328 27.62 7.04 7.95
CA PHE A 328 26.67 7.31 9.03
C PHE A 328 26.04 6.02 9.57
N TYR A 329 25.50 5.15 8.69
CA TYR A 329 24.76 3.95 9.10
C TYR A 329 25.67 2.75 9.38
N GLY A 330 26.81 2.64 8.70
CA GLY A 330 27.74 1.51 8.86
C GLY A 330 28.27 1.30 10.28
N PRO A 331 28.62 2.35 11.03
CA PRO A 331 29.07 2.24 12.42
C PRO A 331 27.94 1.91 13.42
N ILE A 332 26.66 1.99 13.04
CA ILE A 332 25.51 1.77 13.93
C ILE A 332 25.22 0.27 14.01
N ASP A 333 25.05 -0.24 15.24
CA ASP A 333 24.67 -1.64 15.43
C ASP A 333 23.27 -1.90 14.87
N ILE A 334 23.05 -3.10 14.31
CA ILE A 334 21.74 -3.49 13.74
C ILE A 334 20.61 -3.45 14.77
N GLU A 335 20.90 -3.81 16.03
CA GLU A 335 19.91 -3.72 17.11
C GLU A 335 19.55 -2.26 17.42
N GLU A 336 20.52 -1.34 17.37
CA GLU A 336 20.26 0.10 17.48
C GLU A 336 19.43 0.62 16.30
N LEU A 337 19.71 0.19 15.06
CA LEU A 337 18.89 0.53 13.88
C LEU A 337 17.45 0.05 14.03
N ASN A 338 17.23 -1.13 14.58
CA ASN A 338 15.89 -1.71 14.77
C ASN A 338 15.08 -0.98 15.85
N THR A 339 15.74 -0.38 16.83
CA THR A 339 15.08 0.16 18.04
C THR A 339 15.08 1.68 18.13
N THR A 340 15.99 2.37 17.45
CA THR A 340 16.08 3.83 17.49
C THR A 340 15.13 4.47 16.46
N PRO A 341 14.17 5.31 16.89
CA PRO A 341 13.13 5.80 15.98
C PRO A 341 13.53 7.00 15.12
N GLY A 342 14.70 7.62 15.35
CA GLY A 342 15.04 8.92 14.78
C GLY A 342 16.36 8.97 13.99
N LEU A 343 16.83 7.84 13.46
CA LEU A 343 18.07 7.77 12.65
C LEU A 343 17.71 8.06 11.18
N LEU A 344 17.95 9.31 10.74
CA LEU A 344 17.64 9.71 9.37
C LEU A 344 18.63 10.74 8.83
N MET A 345 19.51 10.30 7.93
CA MET A 345 20.43 11.10 7.13
C MET A 345 20.38 10.66 5.67
N GLY A 346 20.44 11.61 4.75
CA GLY A 346 20.44 11.36 3.31
C GLY A 346 20.98 12.52 2.51
N SER A 347 20.77 12.50 1.20
CA SER A 347 21.21 13.52 0.24
C SER A 347 20.10 14.52 -0.12
N GLY A 348 18.88 14.34 0.41
CA GLY A 348 17.69 15.05 -0.03
C GLY A 348 17.65 16.54 0.27
N PRO A 349 16.62 17.24 -0.28
CA PRO A 349 16.47 18.69 -0.18
C PRO A 349 16.17 19.22 1.22
N TYR A 350 15.77 18.33 2.13
CA TYR A 350 15.57 18.63 3.56
C TYR A 350 16.32 17.63 4.42
N GLN A 351 16.54 18.01 5.67
CA GLN A 351 17.24 17.19 6.67
C GLN A 351 16.60 17.34 8.05
N LEU A 352 16.80 16.37 8.93
CA LEU A 352 16.56 16.57 10.36
C LEU A 352 17.61 17.57 10.91
N PRO A 353 17.25 18.44 11.86
CA PRO A 353 18.22 19.32 12.53
C PRO A 353 19.37 18.55 13.17
N ASP A 354 19.08 17.35 13.66
CA ASP A 354 20.06 16.37 14.13
C ASP A 354 19.59 14.99 13.69
N PRO A 355 20.36 14.24 12.88
CA PRO A 355 19.95 12.97 12.29
C PRO A 355 19.84 11.81 13.29
N ARG A 356 20.10 12.03 14.60
CA ARG A 356 20.10 11.00 15.66
C ARG A 356 19.13 11.25 16.80
N THR A 357 18.53 12.45 16.92
CA THR A 357 17.89 12.87 18.18
C THR A 357 16.38 12.96 18.13
N TRP A 358 15.74 12.78 16.98
CA TRP A 358 14.29 12.76 16.95
C TRP A 358 13.72 11.50 17.66
N ALA A 359 12.59 11.68 18.33
CA ALA A 359 11.87 10.60 19.01
C ALA A 359 10.36 10.88 19.01
N PRO A 360 9.51 9.84 19.11
CA PRO A 360 8.05 10.00 19.22
C PRO A 360 7.65 11.00 20.31
N GLY A 361 6.65 11.83 19.98
CA GLY A 361 6.19 12.92 20.85
C GLY A 361 7.01 14.21 20.78
N LYS A 362 8.13 14.22 20.06
CA LYS A 362 8.81 15.47 19.71
C LYS A 362 8.23 16.05 18.42
N LEU A 363 8.26 17.36 18.29
CA LEU A 363 7.85 18.04 17.07
C LEU A 363 8.63 17.49 15.88
N MET A 364 7.92 17.04 14.85
CA MET A 364 8.54 16.67 13.56
C MET A 364 8.79 17.95 12.77
N ARG A 365 10.07 18.26 12.59
CA ARG A 365 10.54 19.39 11.80
C ARG A 365 11.68 18.95 10.91
N LEU A 366 11.61 19.31 9.65
CA LEU A 366 12.72 19.25 8.71
C LEU A 366 13.19 20.67 8.39
N GLU A 367 14.47 20.84 8.25
CA GLU A 367 15.11 22.06 7.80
C GLU A 367 15.66 21.87 6.38
N ARG A 368 15.69 22.95 5.59
CA ARG A 368 16.27 22.91 4.25
C ARG A 368 17.75 22.49 4.34
N ASN A 369 18.13 21.55 3.49
CA ASN A 369 19.52 21.14 3.35
C ASN A 369 20.31 22.22 2.59
N GLU A 370 21.14 22.99 3.28
CA GLU A 370 21.93 24.06 2.66
C GLU A 370 23.11 23.53 1.84
N ASN A 371 23.44 22.22 1.96
CA ASN A 371 24.43 21.53 1.15
C ASN A 371 23.80 20.74 -0.01
N TYR A 372 22.49 20.96 -0.26
CA TYR A 372 21.80 20.22 -1.31
C TYR A 372 22.46 20.41 -2.67
N TRP A 373 22.75 19.32 -3.34
CA TRP A 373 23.43 19.30 -4.65
C TRP A 373 22.59 19.86 -5.79
N GLY A 374 21.24 19.72 -5.70
CA GLY A 374 20.28 20.20 -6.69
C GLY A 374 19.77 21.63 -6.40
N VAL A 375 18.66 21.97 -7.01
CA VAL A 375 17.99 23.27 -6.78
C VAL A 375 17.31 23.27 -5.43
N LYS A 376 17.78 24.14 -4.52
CA LYS A 376 17.25 24.21 -3.16
C LYS A 376 15.79 24.65 -3.14
N PRO A 377 14.92 24.00 -2.33
CA PRO A 377 13.55 24.48 -2.11
C PRO A 377 13.48 25.90 -1.60
N ALA A 378 12.40 26.61 -1.92
CA ALA A 378 12.19 27.96 -1.41
C ALA A 378 11.86 28.00 0.09
N LEU A 379 11.07 27.03 0.57
CA LEU A 379 10.68 26.91 1.97
C LEU A 379 11.87 26.48 2.83
N ARG A 380 12.11 27.18 3.96
CA ARG A 380 13.21 26.87 4.86
C ARG A 380 12.96 25.64 5.72
N GLY A 381 11.72 25.20 5.84
CA GLY A 381 11.39 24.03 6.64
C GLY A 381 9.98 23.54 6.44
N LEU A 382 9.79 22.30 6.85
CA LEU A 382 8.52 21.60 6.87
C LEU A 382 8.26 21.13 8.30
N VAL A 383 7.06 21.37 8.82
CA VAL A 383 6.68 21.00 10.19
C VAL A 383 5.39 20.19 10.16
N TRP A 384 5.31 19.16 10.98
CA TRP A 384 4.09 18.38 11.16
C TRP A 384 3.67 18.34 12.62
N LEU A 385 2.42 18.80 12.86
CA LEU A 385 1.76 18.68 14.15
C LEU A 385 1.06 17.33 14.27
N GLU A 386 1.15 16.71 15.42
CA GLU A 386 0.40 15.46 15.71
C GLU A 386 -0.96 15.84 16.32
N ILE A 387 -2.03 15.77 15.51
CA ILE A 387 -3.39 16.08 15.93
C ILE A 387 -4.30 14.92 15.53
N GLN A 388 -4.45 13.94 16.42
CA GLN A 388 -5.12 12.67 16.16
C GLN A 388 -6.62 12.82 15.88
N LYS A 389 -7.31 13.73 16.58
CA LYS A 389 -8.76 13.89 16.46
C LYS A 389 -9.12 14.89 15.36
N ASP A 390 -10.14 14.56 14.55
CA ASP A 390 -10.56 15.37 13.42
C ASP A 390 -11.06 16.74 13.80
N VAL A 391 -11.87 16.86 14.87
CA VAL A 391 -12.44 18.15 15.30
C VAL A 391 -11.36 19.15 15.75
N PRO A 392 -10.39 18.80 16.61
CA PRO A 392 -9.26 19.67 16.91
C PRO A 392 -8.43 20.02 15.67
N ARG A 393 -8.19 19.08 14.76
CA ARG A 393 -7.42 19.32 13.52
C ARG A 393 -8.14 20.30 12.59
N LEU A 394 -9.47 20.16 12.41
CA LEU A 394 -10.30 21.10 11.67
C LEU A 394 -10.29 22.48 12.33
N THR A 395 -10.35 22.53 13.67
CA THR A 395 -10.30 23.79 14.43
C THR A 395 -8.95 24.48 14.25
N GLU A 396 -7.86 23.76 14.35
CA GLU A 396 -6.50 24.28 14.14
C GLU A 396 -6.33 24.81 12.71
N PHE A 397 -6.88 24.08 11.72
CA PHE A 397 -6.91 24.55 10.33
C PHE A 397 -7.74 25.85 10.19
N LYS A 398 -8.97 25.89 10.71
CA LYS A 398 -9.83 27.11 10.65
C LYS A 398 -9.16 28.31 11.31
N ASN A 399 -8.37 28.10 12.35
CA ASN A 399 -7.60 29.13 13.05
C ASN A 399 -6.28 29.52 12.35
N GLY A 400 -5.85 28.80 11.31
CA GLY A 400 -4.61 29.07 10.58
C GLY A 400 -3.34 28.51 11.23
N GLY A 401 -3.47 27.60 12.19
CA GLY A 401 -2.34 26.89 12.81
C GLY A 401 -1.69 25.86 11.90
N ILE A 402 -2.49 25.24 11.00
CA ILE A 402 -2.00 24.40 9.91
C ILE A 402 -2.38 24.98 8.56
N ASP A 403 -1.57 24.71 7.56
CA ASP A 403 -1.65 25.31 6.22
C ASP A 403 -2.41 24.46 5.20
N LEU A 404 -2.56 23.16 5.49
CA LEU A 404 -3.20 22.16 4.63
C LEU A 404 -4.24 21.38 5.42
N PHE A 405 -5.35 21.06 4.76
CA PHE A 405 -6.40 20.20 5.35
C PHE A 405 -6.99 19.28 4.30
N VAL A 406 -7.16 18.00 4.65
CA VAL A 406 -7.89 17.00 3.85
C VAL A 406 -9.28 16.86 4.45
N ALA A 407 -10.30 17.21 3.67
CA ALA A 407 -11.69 17.26 4.11
C ALA A 407 -12.46 15.98 3.75
N THR A 408 -13.50 15.66 4.54
CA THR A 408 -14.56 14.76 4.10
C THR A 408 -15.45 15.45 3.05
N PRO A 409 -16.29 14.71 2.28
CA PRO A 409 -17.23 15.35 1.35
C PRO A 409 -18.08 16.44 2.00
N GLU A 410 -18.65 16.19 3.18
CA GLU A 410 -19.50 17.14 3.90
C GLU A 410 -18.71 18.36 4.38
N GLN A 411 -17.52 18.13 4.95
CA GLN A 411 -16.65 19.24 5.38
C GLN A 411 -16.24 20.09 4.18
N TYR A 412 -15.97 19.47 3.04
CA TYR A 412 -15.61 20.18 1.83
C TYR A 412 -16.74 21.08 1.36
N GLU A 413 -17.96 20.54 1.23
CA GLU A 413 -19.16 21.31 0.80
C GLU A 413 -19.52 22.43 1.78
N GLU A 414 -19.35 22.21 3.09
CA GLU A 414 -19.54 23.27 4.09
C GLU A 414 -18.49 24.37 3.94
N MET A 415 -17.21 23.97 3.82
CA MET A 415 -16.10 24.90 3.92
C MET A 415 -15.87 25.74 2.66
N ILE A 416 -16.25 25.25 1.47
CA ILE A 416 -16.19 26.06 0.23
C ILE A 416 -17.13 27.27 0.26
N HIS A 417 -18.11 27.27 1.16
CA HIS A 417 -19.06 28.37 1.37
C HIS A 417 -18.76 29.21 2.63
N ASP A 418 -17.77 28.83 3.45
CA ASP A 418 -17.35 29.57 4.64
C ASP A 418 -16.27 30.60 4.26
N ALA A 419 -16.63 31.91 4.25
CA ALA A 419 -15.71 32.97 3.91
C ALA A 419 -14.45 33.00 4.81
N ARG A 420 -14.57 32.59 6.10
CA ARG A 420 -13.42 32.50 7.01
C ARG A 420 -12.36 31.49 6.56
N VAL A 421 -12.78 30.49 5.78
CA VAL A 421 -11.91 29.49 5.18
C VAL A 421 -11.46 29.95 3.79
N THR A 422 -12.40 30.31 2.92
CA THR A 422 -12.12 30.60 1.51
C THR A 422 -11.38 31.91 1.28
N ASP A 423 -11.46 32.89 2.19
CA ASP A 423 -10.64 34.10 2.11
C ASP A 423 -9.14 33.78 2.24
N ARG A 424 -8.80 32.78 3.06
CA ARG A 424 -7.43 32.39 3.37
C ARG A 424 -6.92 31.23 2.54
N THR A 425 -7.80 30.31 2.13
CA THR A 425 -7.40 29.04 1.51
C THR A 425 -8.01 28.84 0.14
N GLU A 426 -7.32 28.08 -0.70
CA GLU A 426 -7.79 27.61 -2.00
C GLU A 426 -8.33 26.17 -1.84
N PRO A 427 -9.62 25.93 -2.18
CA PRO A 427 -10.16 24.57 -2.23
C PRO A 427 -9.66 23.85 -3.48
N ALA A 428 -9.30 22.58 -3.32
CA ALA A 428 -8.88 21.70 -4.39
C ALA A 428 -9.60 20.36 -4.31
N ALA A 429 -10.29 19.98 -5.38
CA ALA A 429 -10.94 18.68 -5.53
C ALA A 429 -10.40 18.00 -6.79
N PHE A 430 -9.58 16.97 -6.61
CA PHE A 430 -8.94 16.29 -7.73
C PHE A 430 -8.93 14.78 -7.53
N GLN A 431 -8.83 14.07 -8.64
CA GLN A 431 -8.63 12.62 -8.65
C GLN A 431 -7.24 12.33 -9.20
N ALA A 432 -6.38 11.80 -8.35
CA ALA A 432 -5.09 11.27 -8.79
C ALA A 432 -5.29 10.10 -9.76
N VAL A 433 -4.39 9.93 -10.70
CA VAL A 433 -4.37 8.80 -11.64
C VAL A 433 -3.02 8.08 -11.52
N PRO A 434 -3.03 6.80 -11.11
CA PRO A 434 -4.17 5.99 -10.69
C PRO A 434 -4.68 6.35 -9.28
N SER A 435 -5.99 6.29 -9.12
CA SER A 435 -6.63 6.46 -7.81
C SER A 435 -6.87 5.11 -7.12
N GLY A 436 -6.96 5.14 -5.80
CA GLY A 436 -7.44 4.01 -5.01
C GLY A 436 -8.93 3.71 -5.24
N TYR A 437 -9.40 2.58 -4.75
CA TYR A 437 -10.80 2.19 -4.84
C TYR A 437 -11.32 1.55 -3.56
N ASN A 438 -12.59 1.81 -3.25
CA ASN A 438 -13.33 1.12 -2.20
C ASN A 438 -14.01 -0.13 -2.77
N PHE A 439 -14.21 -1.15 -1.95
CA PHE A 439 -14.83 -2.39 -2.36
C PHE A 439 -15.55 -3.08 -1.19
N VAL A 440 -16.49 -3.98 -1.54
CA VAL A 440 -16.95 -5.06 -0.68
C VAL A 440 -16.37 -6.36 -1.21
N ALA A 441 -15.62 -7.06 -0.38
CA ALA A 441 -15.01 -8.34 -0.69
C ALA A 441 -15.90 -9.48 -0.18
N TRP A 442 -16.05 -10.50 -0.99
CA TRP A 442 -16.92 -11.65 -0.75
C TRP A 442 -16.05 -12.86 -0.43
N ASN A 443 -16.07 -13.32 0.80
CA ASN A 443 -15.32 -14.52 1.18
C ASN A 443 -16.00 -15.75 0.56
N VAL A 444 -15.28 -16.50 -0.28
CA VAL A 444 -15.86 -17.66 -0.97
C VAL A 444 -15.75 -18.96 -0.16
N GLU A 445 -14.86 -18.97 0.84
CA GLU A 445 -14.59 -20.13 1.67
C GLU A 445 -14.22 -19.68 3.10
N ARG A 446 -14.76 -20.35 4.11
CA ARG A 446 -14.45 -20.12 5.52
C ARG A 446 -14.27 -21.44 6.25
N HIS A 447 -13.14 -21.62 6.90
CA HIS A 447 -12.80 -22.88 7.60
C HIS A 447 -12.90 -24.12 6.70
N GLY A 448 -12.46 -24.02 5.43
CA GLY A 448 -12.52 -25.10 4.46
C GLY A 448 -13.91 -25.37 3.85
N GLU A 449 -14.94 -24.63 4.29
CA GLU A 449 -16.31 -24.82 3.80
C GLU A 449 -16.75 -23.66 2.90
N PRO A 450 -17.46 -23.94 1.78
CA PRO A 450 -17.99 -22.91 0.90
C PRO A 450 -18.97 -21.99 1.65
N THR A 451 -18.83 -20.67 1.49
CA THR A 451 -19.82 -19.72 1.96
C THR A 451 -20.95 -19.52 0.94
N LEU A 452 -21.98 -18.76 1.29
CA LEU A 452 -23.01 -18.36 0.34
C LEU A 452 -22.47 -17.53 -0.84
N PHE A 453 -21.26 -16.97 -0.71
CA PHE A 453 -20.56 -16.22 -1.76
C PHE A 453 -19.63 -17.10 -2.62
N ALA A 454 -19.57 -18.41 -2.42
CA ALA A 454 -18.84 -19.33 -3.30
C ALA A 454 -19.41 -19.29 -4.74
N ASP A 455 -20.73 -19.16 -4.89
CA ASP A 455 -21.37 -19.05 -6.20
C ASP A 455 -21.20 -17.65 -6.79
N LYS A 456 -20.55 -17.55 -7.96
CA LYS A 456 -20.34 -16.26 -8.63
C LYS A 456 -21.64 -15.53 -9.02
N ARG A 457 -22.75 -16.26 -9.23
CA ARG A 457 -24.06 -15.65 -9.53
C ARG A 457 -24.56 -14.83 -8.35
N VAL A 458 -24.31 -15.31 -7.12
CA VAL A 458 -24.61 -14.57 -5.89
C VAL A 458 -23.77 -13.29 -5.82
N ARG A 459 -22.46 -13.37 -6.06
CA ARG A 459 -21.55 -12.19 -6.03
C ARG A 459 -21.94 -11.15 -7.10
N GLN A 460 -22.30 -11.63 -8.32
CA GLN A 460 -22.81 -10.75 -9.37
C GLN A 460 -24.12 -10.08 -8.98
N ALA A 461 -25.04 -10.83 -8.35
CA ALA A 461 -26.33 -10.29 -7.88
C ALA A 461 -26.11 -9.20 -6.82
N MET A 462 -25.21 -9.42 -5.85
CA MET A 462 -24.86 -8.41 -4.87
C MET A 462 -24.33 -7.13 -5.53
N THR A 463 -23.48 -7.27 -6.57
CA THR A 463 -22.99 -6.11 -7.33
C THR A 463 -24.12 -5.35 -8.06
N PHE A 464 -25.15 -6.03 -8.57
CA PHE A 464 -26.30 -5.39 -9.18
C PHE A 464 -27.26 -4.76 -8.18
N LEU A 465 -27.28 -5.21 -6.91
CA LEU A 465 -28.10 -4.65 -5.84
C LEU A 465 -27.46 -3.47 -5.11
N ILE A 466 -26.18 -3.24 -5.27
CA ILE A 466 -25.49 -2.08 -4.66
C ILE A 466 -25.53 -0.91 -5.65
N ASP A 467 -26.39 0.08 -5.38
CA ASP A 467 -26.53 1.29 -6.23
C ASP A 467 -25.36 2.26 -6.00
N ARG A 468 -24.24 1.96 -6.66
CA ARG A 468 -23.01 2.74 -6.55
C ARG A 468 -23.12 4.15 -7.12
N HIS A 469 -24.04 4.38 -8.07
CA HIS A 469 -24.28 5.73 -8.60
C HIS A 469 -24.98 6.61 -7.57
N ARG A 470 -26.04 6.09 -6.92
CA ARG A 470 -26.69 6.83 -5.83
C ARG A 470 -25.76 7.06 -4.64
N ILE A 471 -24.92 6.08 -4.27
CA ILE A 471 -23.92 6.26 -3.23
C ILE A 471 -22.96 7.41 -3.62
N ALA A 472 -22.49 7.46 -4.88
CA ALA A 472 -21.61 8.52 -5.36
C ALA A 472 -22.28 9.91 -5.32
N GLU A 473 -23.56 10.00 -5.63
CA GLU A 473 -24.31 11.25 -5.67
C GLU A 473 -24.81 11.68 -4.28
N GLU A 474 -25.47 10.77 -3.54
CA GLU A 474 -26.16 11.12 -2.30
C GLU A 474 -25.28 11.07 -1.06
N VAL A 475 -24.34 10.11 -0.98
CA VAL A 475 -23.46 9.95 0.18
C VAL A 475 -22.11 10.64 -0.03
N MET A 476 -21.56 10.52 -1.25
CA MET A 476 -20.26 11.12 -1.57
C MET A 476 -20.38 12.51 -2.20
N LEU A 477 -21.59 13.05 -2.31
CA LEU A 477 -21.89 14.41 -2.81
C LEU A 477 -21.23 14.73 -4.17
N GLY A 478 -21.12 13.73 -5.07
CA GLY A 478 -20.47 13.86 -6.36
C GLY A 478 -18.93 13.81 -6.33
N HIS A 479 -18.33 13.57 -5.17
CA HIS A 479 -16.87 13.48 -5.00
C HIS A 479 -16.31 12.05 -5.15
N ALA A 480 -17.08 11.16 -5.78
CA ALA A 480 -16.63 9.82 -6.13
C ALA A 480 -17.26 9.36 -7.44
N ARG A 481 -16.69 8.35 -8.06
CA ARG A 481 -17.26 7.68 -9.25
C ARG A 481 -17.24 6.16 -9.08
N PRO A 482 -18.23 5.42 -9.57
CA PRO A 482 -18.20 3.97 -9.62
C PRO A 482 -17.02 3.44 -10.43
N THR A 483 -16.55 2.23 -10.11
CA THR A 483 -15.48 1.58 -10.86
C THR A 483 -15.83 0.14 -11.23
N SER A 484 -15.24 -0.38 -12.33
CA SER A 484 -15.51 -1.72 -12.86
C SER A 484 -14.55 -2.79 -12.34
N GLY A 485 -13.42 -2.39 -11.76
CA GLY A 485 -12.37 -3.31 -11.36
C GLY A 485 -11.23 -2.65 -10.61
N PRO A 486 -10.12 -3.38 -10.39
CA PRO A 486 -8.97 -2.90 -9.64
C PRO A 486 -8.19 -1.80 -10.40
N PHE A 487 -8.18 -1.84 -11.72
CA PHE A 487 -7.43 -0.88 -12.54
C PHE A 487 -8.20 0.44 -12.69
N ASP A 488 -7.48 1.55 -12.64
CA ASP A 488 -8.09 2.86 -12.86
C ASP A 488 -8.49 3.00 -14.34
N PRO A 489 -9.74 3.40 -14.65
CA PRO A 489 -10.20 3.59 -16.05
C PRO A 489 -9.35 4.56 -16.88
N ALA A 490 -8.54 5.41 -16.25
CA ALA A 490 -7.62 6.31 -16.94
C ALA A 490 -6.25 5.68 -17.24
N THR A 491 -6.04 4.39 -16.92
CA THR A 491 -4.82 3.64 -17.21
C THR A 491 -5.04 2.63 -18.35
N GLN A 492 -3.98 2.26 -19.05
CA GLN A 492 -4.03 1.27 -20.12
C GLN A 492 -4.32 -0.15 -19.65
N GLN A 493 -4.12 -0.45 -18.38
CA GLN A 493 -4.45 -1.75 -17.77
C GLN A 493 -5.96 -1.98 -17.71
N SER A 494 -6.75 -0.92 -17.59
CA SER A 494 -8.20 -1.02 -17.58
C SER A 494 -8.72 -1.35 -18.98
N ASP A 495 -9.60 -2.33 -19.07
CA ASP A 495 -10.32 -2.59 -20.31
C ASP A 495 -11.37 -1.48 -20.54
N PRO A 496 -11.26 -0.69 -21.61
CA PRO A 496 -12.16 0.44 -21.87
C PRO A 496 -13.60 0.02 -22.18
N GLU A 497 -13.84 -1.24 -22.56
CA GLU A 497 -15.18 -1.78 -22.82
C GLU A 497 -15.94 -2.10 -21.53
N LEU A 498 -15.26 -2.25 -20.39
CA LEU A 498 -15.87 -2.63 -19.13
C LEU A 498 -16.35 -1.40 -18.35
N GLN A 499 -17.65 -1.19 -18.37
CA GLN A 499 -18.31 -0.15 -17.59
C GLN A 499 -18.79 -0.68 -16.23
N PRO A 500 -18.81 0.13 -15.16
CA PRO A 500 -19.37 -0.28 -13.88
C PRO A 500 -20.80 -0.77 -14.05
N ARG A 501 -21.13 -1.98 -13.55
CA ARG A 501 -22.48 -2.54 -13.61
C ARG A 501 -23.44 -1.59 -12.89
N ARG A 502 -24.51 -1.18 -13.57
CA ARG A 502 -25.55 -0.32 -12.98
C ARG A 502 -26.46 -1.13 -12.08
N PHE A 503 -27.08 -0.48 -11.11
CA PHE A 503 -28.13 -1.06 -10.27
C PHE A 503 -29.22 -1.69 -11.16
N ASN A 504 -29.55 -2.97 -10.88
CA ASN A 504 -30.55 -3.72 -11.63
C ASN A 504 -31.13 -4.85 -10.76
N ALA A 505 -32.13 -4.51 -9.95
CA ALA A 505 -32.77 -5.47 -9.06
C ALA A 505 -33.36 -6.67 -9.81
N LYS A 506 -33.95 -6.45 -11.00
CA LYS A 506 -34.53 -7.54 -11.80
C LYS A 506 -33.46 -8.56 -12.20
N ARG A 507 -32.28 -8.11 -12.66
CA ARG A 507 -31.18 -9.00 -13.04
C ARG A 507 -30.62 -9.71 -11.83
N ALA A 508 -30.46 -9.00 -10.70
CA ALA A 508 -29.97 -9.58 -9.45
C ALA A 508 -30.88 -10.70 -8.95
N MET A 509 -32.19 -10.44 -8.89
CA MET A 509 -33.17 -11.44 -8.44
C MET A 509 -33.21 -12.66 -9.38
N ALA A 510 -33.03 -12.47 -10.70
CA ALA A 510 -32.88 -13.59 -11.63
C ALA A 510 -31.65 -14.46 -11.32
N LEU A 511 -30.50 -13.85 -11.08
CA LEU A 511 -29.26 -14.56 -10.72
C LEU A 511 -29.39 -15.29 -9.38
N LEU A 512 -30.01 -14.67 -8.38
CA LEU A 512 -30.27 -15.30 -7.08
C LEU A 512 -31.21 -16.50 -7.22
N ASN A 513 -32.25 -16.37 -8.02
CA ASN A 513 -33.17 -17.49 -8.31
C ASN A 513 -32.45 -18.65 -9.06
N GLU A 514 -31.59 -18.33 -10.04
CA GLU A 514 -30.76 -19.31 -10.74
C GLU A 514 -29.76 -19.98 -9.77
N ALA A 515 -29.31 -19.27 -8.72
CA ALA A 515 -28.46 -19.80 -7.66
C ALA A 515 -29.23 -20.55 -6.56
N GLY A 516 -30.58 -20.64 -6.67
CA GLY A 516 -31.42 -21.39 -5.74
C GLY A 516 -32.05 -20.59 -4.61
N TRP A 517 -31.88 -19.25 -4.58
CA TRP A 517 -32.45 -18.36 -3.59
C TRP A 517 -33.83 -17.86 -4.02
N ARG A 518 -34.84 -18.00 -3.16
CA ARG A 518 -36.23 -17.63 -3.44
C ARG A 518 -36.88 -16.94 -2.26
N PRO A 519 -37.84 -16.01 -2.48
CA PRO A 519 -38.54 -15.38 -1.38
C PRO A 519 -39.29 -16.40 -0.50
N GLY A 520 -39.04 -16.33 0.81
CA GLY A 520 -39.83 -17.03 1.82
C GLY A 520 -41.16 -16.32 2.11
N ASP A 521 -41.95 -16.83 3.05
CA ASP A 521 -43.25 -16.29 3.42
C ASP A 521 -43.19 -14.88 4.03
N ASP A 522 -42.07 -14.54 4.64
CA ASP A 522 -41.74 -13.23 5.23
C ASP A 522 -41.08 -12.26 4.26
N GLY A 523 -40.83 -12.69 3.01
CA GLY A 523 -40.16 -11.91 1.98
C GLY A 523 -38.64 -11.99 2.02
N ILE A 524 -38.04 -12.65 3.00
CA ILE A 524 -36.58 -12.92 3.05
C ILE A 524 -36.24 -14.06 2.08
N LEU A 525 -35.11 -13.95 1.40
CA LEU A 525 -34.65 -14.98 0.48
C LEU A 525 -34.16 -16.21 1.25
N GLN A 526 -34.61 -17.39 0.81
CA GLN A 526 -34.24 -18.68 1.39
C GLN A 526 -33.64 -19.61 0.32
N ASN A 527 -32.72 -20.46 0.76
CA ASN A 527 -32.18 -21.54 -0.06
C ASN A 527 -33.11 -22.78 -0.06
N ALA A 528 -32.75 -23.84 -0.74
CA ALA A 528 -33.55 -25.06 -0.81
C ALA A 528 -33.67 -25.81 0.53
N ALA A 529 -32.80 -25.55 1.50
CA ALA A 529 -32.86 -26.11 2.84
C ALA A 529 -33.76 -25.28 3.80
N GLY A 530 -34.21 -24.09 3.34
CA GLY A 530 -35.03 -23.16 4.15
C GLY A 530 -34.17 -22.17 4.97
N ASP A 531 -32.89 -22.11 4.73
CA ASP A 531 -32.00 -21.14 5.41
C ASP A 531 -32.17 -19.75 4.78
N ASP A 532 -32.31 -18.73 5.63
CA ASP A 532 -32.42 -17.34 5.22
C ASP A 532 -31.13 -16.80 4.63
N PHE A 533 -31.23 -15.87 3.68
CA PHE A 533 -30.07 -15.15 3.16
C PHE A 533 -29.62 -14.08 4.17
N ILE A 534 -28.79 -14.49 5.11
CA ILE A 534 -28.23 -13.63 6.16
C ILE A 534 -26.71 -13.70 6.07
N PHE A 535 -26.05 -12.56 6.11
CA PHE A 535 -24.59 -12.48 6.20
C PHE A 535 -24.13 -11.28 7.03
N THR A 536 -22.91 -11.35 7.52
CA THR A 536 -22.26 -10.28 8.26
C THR A 536 -21.30 -9.52 7.37
N LEU A 537 -21.43 -8.18 7.32
CA LEU A 537 -20.47 -7.28 6.69
C LEU A 537 -19.58 -6.63 7.75
N THR A 538 -18.32 -7.04 7.81
CA THR A 538 -17.30 -6.52 8.71
C THR A 538 -16.58 -5.34 8.05
N TYR A 539 -16.37 -4.22 8.78
CA TYR A 539 -15.70 -3.04 8.27
C TYR A 539 -15.06 -2.20 9.38
N PRO A 540 -14.02 -1.38 9.07
CA PRO A 540 -13.39 -0.51 10.06
C PRO A 540 -14.36 0.57 10.57
N SER A 541 -14.46 0.73 11.90
CA SER A 541 -15.26 1.76 12.56
C SER A 541 -14.54 3.12 12.57
N GLY A 542 -15.28 4.19 12.92
CA GLY A 542 -14.73 5.52 13.15
C GLY A 542 -14.65 6.43 11.92
N ASN A 543 -15.33 6.06 10.82
CA ASN A 543 -15.48 6.92 9.64
C ASN A 543 -16.97 7.07 9.29
N ASP A 544 -17.58 8.17 9.69
CA ASP A 544 -19.01 8.43 9.53
C ASP A 544 -19.48 8.35 8.07
N THR A 545 -18.69 8.84 7.11
CA THR A 545 -19.03 8.74 5.68
C THR A 545 -19.07 7.28 5.23
N TYR A 546 -18.13 6.48 5.71
CA TYR A 546 -18.07 5.05 5.39
C TYR A 546 -19.24 4.28 6.01
N GLU A 547 -19.58 4.59 7.26
CA GLU A 547 -20.73 3.99 7.95
C GLU A 547 -22.05 4.28 7.24
N ARG A 548 -22.23 5.52 6.71
CA ARG A 548 -23.41 5.85 5.88
C ARG A 548 -23.46 5.05 4.58
N VAL A 549 -22.33 4.80 3.93
CA VAL A 549 -22.28 3.92 2.75
C VAL A 549 -22.75 2.51 3.11
N MET A 550 -22.27 1.96 4.26
CA MET A 550 -22.68 0.62 4.70
C MET A 550 -24.15 0.55 5.08
N LEU A 551 -24.70 1.60 5.70
CA LEU A 551 -26.11 1.69 6.02
C LEU A 551 -26.96 1.74 4.73
N PHE A 552 -26.56 2.54 3.74
CA PHE A 552 -27.24 2.61 2.45
C PHE A 552 -27.29 1.23 1.75
N ILE A 553 -26.19 0.48 1.77
CA ILE A 553 -26.12 -0.89 1.21
C ILE A 553 -27.08 -1.81 1.97
N LYS A 554 -27.07 -1.77 3.31
CA LYS A 554 -27.95 -2.58 4.15
C LYS A 554 -29.42 -2.37 3.82
N ASP A 555 -29.85 -1.12 3.75
CA ASP A 555 -31.26 -0.78 3.49
C ASP A 555 -31.68 -1.26 2.10
N THR A 556 -30.84 -1.06 1.08
CA THR A 556 -31.10 -1.53 -0.29
C THR A 556 -31.20 -3.05 -0.37
N LEU A 557 -30.33 -3.78 0.34
CA LEU A 557 -30.37 -5.25 0.36
C LEU A 557 -31.63 -5.78 1.06
N LEU A 558 -32.03 -5.16 2.17
CA LEU A 558 -33.22 -5.54 2.92
C LEU A 558 -34.50 -5.37 2.08
N GLU A 559 -34.60 -4.31 1.27
CA GLU A 559 -35.70 -4.11 0.30
C GLU A 559 -35.87 -5.28 -0.69
N HIS A 560 -34.81 -6.08 -0.88
CA HIS A 560 -34.76 -7.22 -1.79
C HIS A 560 -34.67 -8.57 -1.07
N GLY A 561 -35.02 -8.60 0.23
CA GLY A 561 -35.08 -9.84 1.02
C GLY A 561 -33.75 -10.40 1.46
N ILE A 562 -32.70 -9.57 1.54
CA ILE A 562 -31.36 -9.97 2.01
C ILE A 562 -31.06 -9.25 3.33
N ILE A 563 -30.72 -9.99 4.37
CA ILE A 563 -30.37 -9.46 5.68
C ILE A 563 -28.84 -9.30 5.78
N MET A 564 -28.37 -8.06 5.75
CA MET A 564 -26.99 -7.71 6.04
C MET A 564 -26.83 -7.25 7.50
N GLN A 565 -26.11 -8.00 8.29
CA GLN A 565 -25.73 -7.61 9.64
C GLN A 565 -24.46 -6.75 9.58
N GLN A 566 -24.50 -5.55 10.19
CA GLN A 566 -23.34 -4.66 10.25
C GLN A 566 -22.44 -5.06 11.42
N ASP A 567 -21.15 -5.13 11.17
CA ASP A 567 -20.12 -5.49 12.15
C ASP A 567 -18.94 -4.47 12.07
N PRO A 568 -19.14 -3.22 12.58
CA PRO A 568 -18.08 -2.23 12.66
C PRO A 568 -17.06 -2.65 13.71
N GLN A 569 -15.79 -2.76 13.31
CA GLN A 569 -14.71 -3.21 14.17
C GLN A 569 -13.63 -2.12 14.30
N GLU A 570 -13.01 -2.12 15.45
CA GLU A 570 -11.76 -1.40 15.64
C GLU A 570 -10.69 -1.98 14.71
N TRP A 571 -9.76 -1.13 14.23
CA TRP A 571 -8.84 -1.49 13.14
C TRP A 571 -8.04 -2.77 13.39
N SER A 572 -7.48 -2.95 14.60
CA SER A 572 -6.68 -4.14 14.91
C SER A 572 -7.51 -5.43 14.87
N ILE A 573 -8.72 -5.39 15.44
CA ILE A 573 -9.67 -6.52 15.42
C ILE A 573 -10.15 -6.79 13.99
N PHE A 574 -10.40 -5.72 13.22
CA PHE A 574 -10.76 -5.86 11.81
C PHE A 574 -9.69 -6.60 11.01
N ILE A 575 -8.42 -6.20 11.16
CA ILE A 575 -7.31 -6.84 10.45
C ILE A 575 -7.13 -8.29 10.90
N GLU A 576 -7.20 -8.58 12.20
CA GLU A 576 -7.13 -9.96 12.71
C GLU A 576 -8.18 -10.86 12.07
N ARG A 577 -9.44 -10.39 11.94
CA ARG A 577 -10.51 -11.14 11.30
C ARG A 577 -10.29 -11.35 9.81
N VAL A 578 -9.80 -10.32 9.11
CA VAL A 578 -9.50 -10.40 7.68
C VAL A 578 -8.32 -11.35 7.42
N ASP A 579 -7.26 -11.25 8.21
CA ASP A 579 -6.08 -12.11 8.10
C ASP A 579 -6.41 -13.56 8.45
N GLY A 580 -7.29 -13.79 9.43
CA GLY A 580 -7.80 -15.11 9.79
C GLY A 580 -8.96 -15.62 8.93
N ARG A 581 -9.41 -14.89 7.88
CA ARG A 581 -10.58 -15.23 7.03
C ARG A 581 -11.89 -15.41 7.81
N ALA A 582 -11.99 -14.88 9.04
CA ALA A 582 -13.11 -15.04 9.93
C ALA A 582 -14.26 -14.03 9.67
N PHE A 583 -14.71 -13.94 8.40
CA PHE A 583 -15.77 -13.03 7.96
C PHE A 583 -16.56 -13.63 6.79
N ASP A 584 -17.81 -13.18 6.58
CA ASP A 584 -18.62 -13.53 5.39
C ASP A 584 -18.34 -12.55 4.25
N ALA A 585 -18.40 -11.26 4.56
CA ALA A 585 -18.01 -10.18 3.66
C ALA A 585 -17.26 -9.10 4.46
N CYS A 586 -16.34 -8.41 3.81
CA CYS A 586 -15.70 -7.25 4.43
C CYS A 586 -15.68 -6.06 3.46
N ALA A 587 -15.73 -4.85 4.02
CA ALA A 587 -15.61 -3.63 3.24
C ALA A 587 -14.32 -2.89 3.59
N LEU A 588 -13.55 -2.52 2.55
CA LEU A 588 -12.23 -1.91 2.70
C LEU A 588 -11.89 -1.05 1.48
N ALA A 589 -10.69 -0.50 1.44
CA ALA A 589 -10.17 0.24 0.31
C ALA A 589 -8.72 -0.16 0.02
N TRP A 590 -8.38 -0.24 -1.27
CA TRP A 590 -6.98 -0.24 -1.70
C TRP A 590 -6.56 1.18 -2.05
N GLY A 591 -5.38 1.58 -1.60
CA GLY A 591 -4.80 2.87 -1.94
C GLY A 591 -4.51 2.99 -3.44
N GLY A 592 -4.53 4.20 -3.95
CA GLY A 592 -3.97 4.52 -5.26
C GLY A 592 -2.45 4.38 -5.19
N GLY A 593 -1.87 3.91 -6.25
CA GLY A 593 -0.43 3.67 -6.25
C GLY A 593 0.16 3.78 -7.63
N ALA A 594 0.68 2.72 -8.02
CA ALA A 594 1.41 2.52 -9.21
C ALA A 594 0.62 2.82 -10.47
N ILE A 595 1.25 3.48 -11.39
CA ILE A 595 0.72 3.76 -12.71
C ILE A 595 0.38 2.45 -13.43
N GLU A 596 1.14 1.41 -13.15
CA GLU A 596 0.83 0.04 -13.53
C GLU A 596 0.71 -0.83 -12.26
N GLY A 597 -0.51 -1.26 -11.94
CA GLY A 597 -0.82 -2.03 -10.72
C GLY A 597 -0.51 -3.52 -10.89
N ASP A 598 0.11 -4.13 -9.89
CA ASP A 598 0.23 -5.58 -9.77
C ASP A 598 -0.90 -6.12 -8.90
N ILE A 599 -1.75 -6.95 -9.47
CA ILE A 599 -2.93 -7.52 -8.78
C ILE A 599 -2.67 -8.90 -8.17
N ARG A 600 -1.44 -9.40 -8.26
CA ARG A 600 -1.07 -10.73 -7.78
C ARG A 600 -1.40 -10.92 -6.31
N GLN A 601 -1.02 -9.96 -5.48
CA GLN A 601 -1.25 -10.05 -4.03
C GLN A 601 -2.73 -10.22 -3.65
N MET A 602 -3.65 -9.58 -4.40
CA MET A 602 -5.07 -9.56 -4.06
C MET A 602 -5.86 -10.73 -4.65
N PHE A 603 -5.44 -11.26 -5.82
CA PHE A 603 -6.30 -12.17 -6.57
C PHE A 603 -5.64 -13.47 -7.01
N HIS A 604 -4.30 -13.60 -6.91
CA HIS A 604 -3.64 -14.85 -7.26
C HIS A 604 -3.86 -15.92 -6.19
N SER A 605 -4.12 -17.17 -6.59
CA SER A 605 -4.43 -18.27 -5.68
C SER A 605 -3.29 -18.61 -4.70
N SER A 606 -2.02 -18.29 -5.03
CA SER A 606 -0.89 -18.47 -4.10
C SER A 606 -0.89 -17.50 -2.92
N GLN A 607 -1.79 -16.51 -2.91
CA GLN A 607 -1.86 -15.46 -1.89
C GLN A 607 -3.04 -15.63 -0.92
N ILE A 608 -3.54 -16.86 -0.76
CA ILE A 608 -4.64 -17.20 0.15
C ILE A 608 -4.21 -17.58 1.55
N ALA A 609 -2.91 -17.79 1.82
CA ALA A 609 -2.42 -18.09 3.16
C ALA A 609 -2.79 -17.00 4.18
N ASN A 610 -2.91 -17.38 5.45
CA ASN A 610 -3.20 -16.43 6.53
C ASN A 610 -2.19 -15.28 6.53
N GLY A 611 -2.70 -14.04 6.66
CA GLY A 611 -1.89 -12.83 6.56
C GLY A 611 -1.52 -12.40 5.13
N ALA A 612 -1.83 -13.19 4.09
CA ALA A 612 -1.69 -12.76 2.70
C ALA A 612 -2.94 -12.00 2.21
N ASN A 613 -2.84 -11.30 1.08
CA ASN A 613 -3.83 -10.30 0.67
C ASN A 613 -5.01 -10.83 -0.16
N ASN A 614 -4.97 -12.08 -0.61
CA ASN A 614 -6.16 -12.74 -1.17
C ASN A 614 -7.00 -13.32 -0.02
N PHE A 615 -7.52 -12.44 0.80
CA PHE A 615 -8.27 -12.79 2.00
C PHE A 615 -9.69 -13.32 1.72
N THR A 616 -10.14 -13.32 0.47
CA THR A 616 -11.43 -13.88 0.05
C THR A 616 -11.35 -15.36 -0.30
N ASN A 617 -10.19 -15.98 -0.27
CA ASN A 617 -9.95 -17.34 -0.73
C ASN A 617 -10.34 -17.60 -2.20
N TYR A 618 -10.41 -16.52 -2.99
CA TYR A 618 -10.76 -16.60 -4.40
C TYR A 618 -9.66 -17.32 -5.19
N ARG A 619 -10.06 -18.25 -6.06
CA ARG A 619 -9.16 -19.03 -6.91
C ARG A 619 -9.67 -19.02 -8.35
N ASN A 620 -8.78 -18.75 -9.29
CA ASN A 620 -9.05 -18.89 -10.72
C ASN A 620 -7.74 -19.19 -11.45
N PRO A 621 -7.51 -20.45 -11.89
CA PRO A 621 -6.25 -20.84 -12.53
C PRO A 621 -5.91 -20.08 -13.81
N GLU A 622 -6.89 -19.63 -14.57
CA GLU A 622 -6.65 -18.82 -15.78
C GLU A 622 -6.22 -17.40 -15.41
N LEU A 623 -6.81 -16.82 -14.36
CA LEU A 623 -6.35 -15.53 -13.83
C LEU A 623 -4.93 -15.62 -13.31
N ASP A 624 -4.59 -16.67 -12.57
CA ASP A 624 -3.24 -16.91 -12.05
C ASP A 624 -2.21 -16.95 -13.17
N ARG A 625 -2.50 -17.74 -14.22
CA ARG A 625 -1.65 -17.86 -15.41
C ARG A 625 -1.45 -16.50 -16.09
N LEU A 626 -2.51 -15.73 -16.28
CA LEU A 626 -2.45 -14.42 -16.91
C LEU A 626 -1.68 -13.40 -16.06
N ILE A 627 -1.83 -13.42 -14.75
CA ILE A 627 -1.07 -12.56 -13.82
C ILE A 627 0.42 -12.87 -13.94
N ASP A 628 0.80 -14.15 -13.88
CA ASP A 628 2.20 -14.54 -13.94
C ASP A 628 2.82 -14.23 -15.31
N GLU A 629 2.08 -14.43 -16.39
CA GLU A 629 2.52 -14.07 -17.74
C GLU A 629 2.68 -12.55 -17.88
N ALA A 630 1.72 -11.75 -17.38
CA ALA A 630 1.81 -10.30 -17.43
C ALA A 630 3.04 -9.78 -16.66
N ARG A 631 3.32 -10.33 -15.49
CA ARG A 631 4.48 -9.93 -14.67
C ARG A 631 5.82 -10.19 -15.36
N ARG A 632 5.92 -11.26 -16.15
CA ARG A 632 7.14 -11.64 -16.91
C ARG A 632 7.24 -10.97 -18.28
N THR A 633 6.15 -10.35 -18.78
CA THR A 633 6.10 -9.73 -20.11
C THR A 633 6.66 -8.32 -20.04
N ILE A 634 7.83 -8.09 -20.63
CA ILE A 634 8.48 -6.77 -20.66
C ILE A 634 7.81 -5.87 -21.71
N ASP A 635 7.41 -6.41 -22.87
CA ASP A 635 6.70 -5.65 -23.90
C ASP A 635 5.38 -5.08 -23.36
N GLU A 636 5.30 -3.75 -23.23
CA GLU A 636 4.15 -3.07 -22.61
C GLU A 636 2.83 -3.32 -23.37
N PRO A 637 2.74 -3.18 -24.72
CA PRO A 637 1.51 -3.45 -25.44
C PRO A 637 0.96 -4.87 -25.25
N GLN A 638 1.82 -5.87 -25.17
CA GLN A 638 1.41 -7.26 -24.88
C GLN A 638 0.97 -7.40 -23.42
N ARG A 639 1.72 -6.82 -22.49
CA ARG A 639 1.42 -6.84 -21.06
C ARG A 639 0.08 -6.18 -20.77
N MET A 640 -0.24 -5.05 -21.40
CA MET A 640 -1.54 -4.38 -21.22
C MET A 640 -2.70 -5.27 -21.67
N LYS A 641 -2.56 -6.05 -22.73
CA LYS A 641 -3.59 -7.02 -23.16
C LYS A 641 -3.82 -8.12 -22.10
N LEU A 642 -2.74 -8.57 -21.46
CA LEU A 642 -2.83 -9.57 -20.38
C LEU A 642 -3.55 -8.97 -19.16
N TRP A 643 -3.21 -7.75 -18.75
CA TRP A 643 -3.91 -7.07 -17.66
C TRP A 643 -5.40 -6.82 -17.98
N GLN A 644 -5.73 -6.44 -19.21
CA GLN A 644 -7.12 -6.29 -19.64
C GLN A 644 -7.86 -7.64 -19.62
N ALA A 645 -7.21 -8.74 -19.96
CA ALA A 645 -7.79 -10.07 -19.83
C ALA A 645 -8.04 -10.43 -18.35
N CYS A 646 -7.10 -10.12 -17.45
CA CYS A 646 -7.32 -10.24 -16.00
C CYS A 646 -8.52 -9.41 -15.53
N HIS A 647 -8.64 -8.17 -16.02
CA HIS A 647 -9.77 -7.29 -15.69
C HIS A 647 -11.11 -7.91 -16.10
N ARG A 648 -11.21 -8.53 -17.29
CA ARG A 648 -12.43 -9.22 -17.74
C ARG A 648 -12.83 -10.36 -16.81
N ILE A 649 -11.88 -11.18 -16.39
CA ILE A 649 -12.13 -12.29 -15.46
C ILE A 649 -12.66 -11.74 -14.12
N LEU A 650 -11.98 -10.76 -13.53
CA LEU A 650 -12.41 -10.15 -12.26
C LEU A 650 -13.77 -9.46 -12.37
N TYR A 651 -14.04 -8.82 -13.52
CA TYR A 651 -15.35 -8.22 -13.80
C TYR A 651 -16.46 -9.25 -13.88
N GLU A 652 -16.22 -10.44 -14.40
CA GLU A 652 -17.20 -11.53 -14.47
C GLU A 652 -17.32 -12.29 -13.15
N ASP A 653 -16.22 -12.60 -12.48
CA ASP A 653 -16.23 -13.44 -11.28
C ASP A 653 -16.60 -12.66 -10.00
N GLN A 654 -16.43 -11.34 -10.00
CA GLN A 654 -16.80 -10.45 -8.90
C GLN A 654 -16.35 -10.93 -7.51
N PRO A 655 -15.06 -11.28 -7.30
CA PRO A 655 -14.57 -11.58 -5.95
C PRO A 655 -14.72 -10.36 -5.03
N TYR A 656 -14.69 -9.16 -5.62
CA TYR A 656 -15.07 -7.90 -5.01
C TYR A 656 -16.22 -7.26 -5.79
N THR A 657 -17.17 -6.64 -5.10
CA THR A 657 -17.93 -5.53 -5.67
C THR A 657 -17.07 -4.28 -5.58
N PHE A 658 -16.46 -3.89 -6.69
CA PHE A 658 -15.70 -2.66 -6.79
C PHE A 658 -16.66 -1.47 -6.67
N LEU A 659 -16.54 -0.69 -5.58
CA LEU A 659 -17.51 0.36 -5.29
C LEU A 659 -17.17 1.66 -6.01
N LEU A 660 -16.24 2.42 -5.45
CA LEU A 660 -16.02 3.81 -5.81
C LEU A 660 -14.52 4.16 -5.84
N ARG A 661 -14.18 5.14 -6.69
CA ARG A 661 -12.92 5.89 -6.64
C ARG A 661 -13.23 7.31 -6.21
N ARG A 662 -12.57 7.79 -5.13
CA ARG A 662 -12.86 9.07 -4.50
C ARG A 662 -11.91 10.15 -4.98
N LYS A 663 -12.39 11.39 -5.05
CA LYS A 663 -11.55 12.57 -5.19
C LYS A 663 -10.82 12.86 -3.87
N SER A 664 -9.63 13.44 -3.97
CA SER A 664 -8.96 14.06 -2.84
C SER A 664 -9.51 15.50 -2.69
N LEU A 665 -10.05 15.80 -1.50
CA LEU A 665 -10.67 17.09 -1.20
C LEU A 665 -9.76 17.84 -0.23
N ARG A 666 -9.16 18.95 -0.67
CA ARG A 666 -8.14 19.64 0.11
C ARG A 666 -8.40 21.13 0.16
N PHE A 667 -7.88 21.76 1.21
CA PHE A 667 -7.75 23.19 1.33
C PHE A 667 -6.28 23.55 1.58
N ILE A 668 -5.77 24.56 0.88
CA ILE A 668 -4.37 24.98 0.92
C ILE A 668 -4.33 26.48 1.20
N ASP A 669 -3.49 26.94 2.12
CA ASP A 669 -3.31 28.37 2.39
C ASP A 669 -2.82 29.09 1.12
N LYS A 670 -3.53 30.15 0.69
CA LYS A 670 -3.29 30.90 -0.55
C LYS A 670 -1.93 31.59 -0.61
N ARG A 671 -1.24 31.70 0.54
CA ARG A 671 0.12 32.25 0.55
C ARG A 671 1.13 31.37 -0.20
N PHE A 672 0.88 30.04 -0.25
CA PHE A 672 1.71 29.15 -1.04
C PHE A 672 1.42 29.33 -2.53
N LYS A 673 2.48 29.54 -3.29
CA LYS A 673 2.45 29.66 -4.74
C LYS A 673 3.10 28.45 -5.37
N ASN A 674 2.90 28.29 -6.69
CA ASN A 674 3.31 27.14 -7.46
C ASN A 674 2.68 25.81 -6.97
N THR A 675 1.51 25.88 -6.36
CA THR A 675 0.70 24.72 -6.03
C THR A 675 -0.08 24.28 -7.28
N GLN A 676 0.28 23.15 -7.86
CA GLN A 676 -0.26 22.68 -9.15
C GLN A 676 -0.92 21.31 -8.98
N MET A 677 -2.04 21.10 -9.68
CA MET A 677 -2.60 19.78 -9.87
C MET A 677 -1.86 19.11 -11.00
N VAL A 678 -1.29 17.95 -10.71
CA VAL A 678 -0.56 17.09 -11.64
C VAL A 678 -1.28 15.75 -11.77
N ARG A 679 -0.94 14.95 -12.76
CA ARG A 679 -1.64 13.68 -13.04
C ARG A 679 -1.71 12.76 -11.82
N VAL A 680 -0.64 12.64 -11.04
CA VAL A 680 -0.61 11.78 -9.84
C VAL A 680 -1.16 12.45 -8.57
N GLY A 681 -1.64 13.68 -8.67
CA GLY A 681 -2.22 14.41 -7.54
C GLY A 681 -1.83 15.87 -7.47
N MET A 682 -1.07 16.25 -6.48
CA MET A 682 -0.52 17.60 -6.30
C MET A 682 1.00 17.51 -6.43
N ASN A 683 1.61 18.53 -7.05
CA ASN A 683 3.05 18.63 -7.16
C ASN A 683 3.76 18.65 -5.79
N ASP A 684 5.05 18.35 -5.77
CA ASP A 684 5.79 18.25 -4.53
C ASP A 684 5.93 19.59 -3.81
N ARG A 685 5.96 19.57 -2.50
CA ARG A 685 6.10 20.76 -1.64
C ARG A 685 7.47 21.42 -1.78
N THR A 686 8.46 20.72 -2.29
CA THR A 686 9.78 21.27 -2.62
C THR A 686 9.71 22.35 -3.71
N GLU A 687 8.68 22.30 -4.54
CA GLU A 687 8.43 23.26 -5.63
C GLU A 687 7.66 24.52 -5.18
N TRP A 688 7.12 24.52 -3.94
CA TRP A 688 6.27 25.61 -3.44
C TRP A 688 7.09 26.75 -2.85
N TYR A 689 6.56 27.98 -2.94
CA TYR A 689 7.17 29.14 -2.31
C TYR A 689 6.12 30.09 -1.71
N VAL A 690 6.57 31.01 -0.87
CA VAL A 690 5.73 32.07 -0.30
C VAL A 690 6.37 33.43 -0.61
N PRO A 691 5.68 34.33 -1.35
CA PRO A 691 6.19 35.68 -1.61
C PRO A 691 6.52 36.44 -0.32
N THR A 692 7.57 37.26 -0.34
CA THR A 692 8.11 37.93 0.87
C THR A 692 7.03 38.63 1.71
N LEU A 693 6.10 39.34 1.05
CA LEU A 693 5.03 40.08 1.77
C LEU A 693 3.96 39.15 2.40
N GLN A 694 3.93 37.88 2.05
CA GLN A 694 2.97 36.87 2.54
C GLN A 694 3.60 35.91 3.53
N GLN A 695 4.90 35.98 3.77
CA GLN A 695 5.60 35.11 4.72
C GLN A 695 5.13 35.42 6.16
N LYS A 696 4.77 34.38 6.89
CA LYS A 696 4.24 34.45 8.25
C LYS A 696 5.23 33.95 9.30
N ARG A 697 6.16 33.08 8.90
CA ARG A 697 7.02 32.32 9.80
C ARG A 697 8.48 32.51 9.37
N GLN A 698 9.24 33.17 10.21
CA GLN A 698 10.68 33.42 9.97
C GLN A 698 11.55 32.40 10.70
#